data_190f6de78d3acfc1372db5d981990094
#
_entry.id   190f6de78d3acfc1372db5d981990094
#
_cell.length_a   1.000
_cell.length_b   1.000
_cell.length_c   1.000
_cell.angle_alpha   90.00
_cell.angle_beta   90.00
_cell.angle_gamma   90.00
#
_symmetry.space_group_name_H-M   'P 1'
#
loop_
_entity.id
_entity.type
_entity.pdbx_description
1 polymer ?
#
loop_
_entity_poly.entity_id
_entity_poly.type
_entity_poly.pdbx_seq_one_letter_code
_entity_poly.pdbx_strand_id
1 'polypeptide(L)'
;MSNRQVSPPAVSWPSLLLRRNRLSLLKAYLQIWRSGLFDRKWYWQQYPDVQARRADTLLHYLLRGASEGRKPNEIFEGRWYLETYPDVAADGINPLLHYVLSGASEGRQPAEGFSVQEYLEQNPDVASSGMAPLLHYLKFGRGEGRSLGYNDDNVAWKPASRPVAPPPDAWRELADRPSSGETALVDVVIPVYRGVDDTLACIHSVLTAQNETPHEVVVIDDCSPEPSLTARLDEIASMGLITLLRNDRNLGFVGTANRGMKLHTGRDVVLLNSDTVVYGDWLDRLVAHAAEGVGTITPLSTNATICSYPAVNRNNKQELEISFEELDRICAEVNCGRSVDVPTGVGFCLFLKREMLERTGYFDEEAFGRGYGEENDLCRRATALGWRNIMAADVFVRHTGEVSFAASAKEAQRKGMRTLLRKHPDYMTLIRTHADRDPAAPLRRRIYARRFGLRYERNILFVSHTWGGGIERHIRDMSLMLEPSGVGVIVLRPRYPDGMVAAFGSPEAIRIPNLKKLDLQADMAEIVELMRLAGVFQIHVHSLAGWDDRIFDVLPALAAEARVPVDFTFHDFMAICPRINMVTPSGQFCGGPEREKCRDCLKGDEAFSGVDVERWQSRFRDFMKGTRFRFAPSRDTANRVKPFLNGMAVDIRPHPEKNLIRASMAAPFRDGDILRVAVPGAVGLHKGAEVLYRAAAHARLMNLPLQYVVVGYTNRDADFEKLGNVRITGLYAHEDLNEIFVRERCHLAMIPSVWPETYSYTLSELLSAGFHVAVFPFGAQYERLVETAPDLAISLPMEGLTDPAMINWCLLDSRDDIVTKMDRASVHFERKYTYASYYESIDV
;
A
#
# COMPACT_ATOMS: atom_id res chain seq x y z
N MET A 1 3.74 -43.53 -6.61
CA MET A 1 2.71 -43.62 -5.55
C MET A 1 2.02 -42.28 -5.52
N SER A 2 0.74 -42.26 -5.87
CA SER A 2 -0.09 -41.10 -6.20
C SER A 2 -0.47 -40.30 -4.97
N ASN A 3 -0.10 -39.01 -4.94
CA ASN A 3 -0.64 -38.02 -4.00
C ASN A 3 -2.12 -37.74 -4.36
N ARG A 4 -3.03 -38.33 -3.64
CA ARG A 4 -4.44 -37.92 -3.62
C ARG A 4 -4.53 -36.65 -2.73
N GLN A 5 -4.69 -35.50 -3.36
CA GLN A 5 -5.20 -34.31 -2.67
C GLN A 5 -6.62 -34.59 -2.17
N VAL A 6 -6.77 -34.58 -0.86
CA VAL A 6 -8.08 -34.67 -0.19
C VAL A 6 -8.72 -33.28 -0.32
N SER A 7 -9.76 -33.18 -1.14
CA SER A 7 -10.60 -31.99 -1.22
C SER A 7 -11.32 -31.78 0.12
N PRO A 8 -11.34 -30.54 0.67
CA PRO A 8 -12.11 -30.27 1.89
C PRO A 8 -13.60 -30.46 1.63
N PRO A 9 -14.39 -30.82 2.67
CA PRO A 9 -15.80 -31.13 2.53
C PRO A 9 -16.57 -29.94 1.96
N ALA A 10 -17.37 -30.19 0.94
CA ALA A 10 -18.28 -29.22 0.34
C ALA A 10 -19.25 -28.72 1.40
N VAL A 11 -19.22 -27.46 1.75
CA VAL A 11 -20.23 -26.76 2.53
C VAL A 11 -21.50 -26.79 1.69
N SER A 12 -22.53 -27.54 2.15
CA SER A 12 -23.84 -27.59 1.50
C SER A 12 -24.55 -26.25 1.72
N TRP A 13 -24.37 -25.34 0.81
CA TRP A 13 -25.15 -24.11 0.76
C TRP A 13 -26.58 -24.41 0.34
N PRO A 14 -27.59 -23.73 0.91
CA PRO A 14 -28.96 -23.87 0.44
C PRO A 14 -29.00 -23.59 -1.06
N SER A 15 -29.60 -24.48 -1.82
CA SER A 15 -29.71 -24.38 -3.28
C SER A 15 -30.30 -23.01 -3.64
N LEU A 16 -29.46 -22.16 -4.23
CA LEU A 16 -29.75 -20.81 -4.69
C LEU A 16 -31.16 -20.71 -5.29
N LEU A 17 -31.97 -19.78 -4.82
CA LEU A 17 -33.34 -19.43 -5.30
C LEU A 17 -33.44 -19.27 -6.83
N LEU A 18 -32.31 -19.07 -7.52
CA LEU A 18 -32.17 -18.97 -8.99
C LEU A 18 -32.52 -20.26 -9.75
N ARG A 19 -32.60 -21.45 -9.09
CA ARG A 19 -32.95 -22.70 -9.77
C ARG A 19 -34.43 -22.79 -10.16
N ARG A 20 -35.33 -22.01 -9.56
CA ARG A 20 -36.77 -22.11 -9.75
C ARG A 20 -37.39 -21.14 -10.75
N ASN A 21 -36.70 -20.11 -11.21
CA ASN A 21 -37.28 -19.12 -12.11
C ASN A 21 -36.32 -18.71 -13.23
N ARG A 22 -36.60 -19.14 -14.49
CA ARG A 22 -35.79 -18.80 -15.69
C ARG A 22 -35.67 -17.29 -15.93
N LEU A 23 -36.68 -16.49 -15.58
CA LEU A 23 -36.67 -15.05 -15.73
C LEU A 23 -35.70 -14.35 -14.76
N SER A 24 -35.59 -14.83 -13.52
CA SER A 24 -34.63 -14.28 -12.55
C SER A 24 -33.17 -14.62 -12.91
N LEU A 25 -32.95 -15.82 -13.46
CA LEU A 25 -31.63 -16.20 -13.96
C LEU A 25 -31.18 -15.35 -15.15
N LEU A 26 -32.08 -15.09 -16.09
CA LEU A 26 -31.80 -14.21 -17.24
C LEU A 26 -31.51 -12.77 -16.79
N LYS A 27 -32.27 -12.24 -15.83
CA LYS A 27 -32.00 -10.91 -15.24
C LYS A 27 -30.63 -10.88 -14.58
N ALA A 28 -30.28 -11.85 -13.74
CA ALA A 28 -28.98 -11.95 -13.08
C ALA A 28 -27.82 -12.03 -14.11
N TYR A 29 -28.00 -12.85 -15.16
CA TYR A 29 -27.05 -12.96 -16.25
C TYR A 29 -26.80 -11.61 -16.93
N LEU A 30 -27.87 -10.91 -17.31
CA LEU A 30 -27.76 -9.61 -17.99
C LEU A 30 -27.17 -8.52 -17.08
N GLN A 31 -27.48 -8.52 -15.79
CA GLN A 31 -26.94 -7.55 -14.84
C GLN A 31 -25.43 -7.75 -14.64
N ILE A 32 -24.97 -8.98 -14.42
CA ILE A 32 -23.54 -9.28 -14.28
C ILE A 32 -22.81 -9.03 -15.61
N TRP A 33 -23.37 -9.41 -16.73
CA TRP A 33 -22.79 -9.17 -18.05
C TRP A 33 -22.59 -7.68 -18.33
N ARG A 34 -23.62 -6.84 -18.04
CA ARG A 34 -23.55 -5.38 -18.22
C ARG A 34 -22.58 -4.69 -17.26
N SER A 35 -22.37 -5.24 -16.07
CA SER A 35 -21.46 -4.67 -15.09
C SER A 35 -20.00 -4.72 -15.54
N GLY A 36 -19.63 -5.63 -16.43
CA GLY A 36 -18.26 -5.85 -16.86
C GLY A 36 -17.35 -6.47 -15.80
N LEU A 37 -17.90 -6.93 -14.66
CA LEU A 37 -17.14 -7.51 -13.55
C LEU A 37 -16.89 -9.02 -13.70
N PHE A 38 -17.51 -9.69 -14.66
CA PHE A 38 -17.24 -11.09 -14.96
C PHE A 38 -16.26 -11.20 -16.13
N ASP A 39 -15.05 -11.67 -15.86
CA ASP A 39 -14.02 -11.87 -16.88
C ASP A 39 -14.13 -13.28 -17.48
N ARG A 40 -14.79 -13.37 -18.65
CA ARG A 40 -15.02 -14.64 -19.37
C ARG A 40 -13.72 -15.32 -19.80
N LYS A 41 -12.72 -14.53 -20.25
CA LYS A 41 -11.45 -15.04 -20.73
C LYS A 41 -10.63 -15.60 -19.59
N TRP A 42 -10.50 -14.84 -18.51
CA TRP A 42 -9.81 -15.25 -17.31
C TRP A 42 -10.48 -16.50 -16.69
N TYR A 43 -11.82 -16.50 -16.53
CA TYR A 43 -12.57 -17.64 -15.98
C TYR A 43 -12.35 -18.91 -16.79
N TRP A 44 -12.33 -18.80 -18.11
CA TRP A 44 -12.10 -19.91 -19.01
C TRP A 44 -10.69 -20.48 -18.88
N GLN A 45 -9.68 -19.60 -18.71
CA GLN A 45 -8.27 -19.99 -18.50
C GLN A 45 -8.05 -20.64 -17.12
N GLN A 46 -8.70 -20.12 -16.09
CA GLN A 46 -8.55 -20.62 -14.71
C GLN A 46 -9.24 -21.97 -14.46
N TYR A 47 -10.31 -22.29 -15.23
CA TYR A 47 -11.12 -23.50 -14.99
C TYR A 47 -11.18 -24.39 -16.22
N PRO A 48 -10.16 -25.29 -16.43
CA PRO A 48 -10.07 -26.16 -17.61
C PRO A 48 -11.26 -27.13 -17.79
N ASP A 49 -11.94 -27.47 -16.72
CA ASP A 49 -13.14 -28.32 -16.77
C ASP A 49 -14.34 -27.63 -17.43
N VAL A 50 -14.42 -26.29 -17.29
CA VAL A 50 -15.43 -25.47 -17.98
C VAL A 50 -15.08 -25.35 -19.47
N GLN A 51 -13.79 -25.21 -19.75
CA GLN A 51 -13.25 -25.18 -21.11
C GLN A 51 -13.55 -26.47 -21.87
N ALA A 52 -13.30 -27.63 -21.27
CA ALA A 52 -13.54 -28.94 -21.85
C ALA A 52 -15.01 -29.19 -22.22
N ARG A 53 -15.93 -28.60 -21.45
CA ARG A 53 -17.38 -28.73 -21.67
C ARG A 53 -17.97 -27.73 -22.65
N ARG A 54 -17.18 -26.77 -23.16
CA ARG A 54 -17.61 -25.63 -24.01
C ARG A 54 -18.85 -24.88 -23.46
N ALA A 55 -18.97 -24.83 -22.12
CA ALA A 55 -20.10 -24.20 -21.47
C ALA A 55 -19.99 -22.66 -21.50
N ASP A 56 -21.13 -21.95 -21.53
CA ASP A 56 -21.11 -20.50 -21.28
C ASP A 56 -20.57 -20.23 -19.87
N THR A 57 -19.48 -19.49 -19.78
CA THR A 57 -18.72 -19.29 -18.55
C THR A 57 -19.51 -18.56 -17.49
N LEU A 58 -20.29 -17.52 -17.85
CA LEU A 58 -21.11 -16.75 -16.91
C LEU A 58 -22.31 -17.56 -16.43
N LEU A 59 -22.94 -18.33 -17.32
CA LEU A 59 -24.03 -19.21 -16.95
C LEU A 59 -23.55 -20.33 -16.01
N HIS A 60 -22.38 -20.89 -16.28
CA HIS A 60 -21.73 -21.86 -15.39
C HIS A 60 -21.47 -21.25 -14.00
N TYR A 61 -20.89 -20.03 -13.95
CA TYR A 61 -20.64 -19.33 -12.69
C TYR A 61 -21.91 -19.13 -11.89
N LEU A 62 -22.99 -18.63 -12.51
CA LEU A 62 -24.27 -18.40 -11.86
C LEU A 62 -24.93 -19.68 -11.32
N LEU A 63 -24.85 -20.80 -12.05
CA LEU A 63 -25.51 -22.04 -11.69
C LEU A 63 -24.69 -22.91 -10.72
N ARG A 64 -23.38 -22.86 -10.78
CA ARG A 64 -22.47 -23.75 -10.04
C ARG A 64 -21.24 -23.05 -9.49
N GLY A 65 -20.52 -22.27 -10.31
CA GLY A 65 -19.19 -21.75 -9.98
C GLY A 65 -19.17 -20.93 -8.69
N ALA A 66 -20.16 -20.09 -8.45
CA ALA A 66 -20.23 -19.32 -7.22
C ALA A 66 -20.39 -20.21 -5.97
N SER A 67 -21.22 -21.26 -6.03
CA SER A 67 -21.40 -22.22 -4.92
C SER A 67 -20.18 -23.14 -4.73
N GLU A 68 -19.39 -23.34 -5.78
CA GLU A 68 -18.12 -24.07 -5.73
C GLU A 68 -16.97 -23.18 -5.23
N GLY A 69 -17.23 -21.89 -4.92
CA GLY A 69 -16.24 -20.93 -4.47
C GLY A 69 -15.31 -20.45 -5.59
N ARG A 70 -15.69 -20.59 -6.87
CA ARG A 70 -14.89 -20.11 -8.00
C ARG A 70 -14.96 -18.59 -8.09
N LYS A 71 -13.83 -17.96 -8.43
CA LYS A 71 -13.75 -16.51 -8.63
C LYS A 71 -14.29 -16.12 -10.01
N PRO A 72 -15.05 -15.03 -10.14
CA PRO A 72 -15.56 -14.55 -11.44
C PRO A 72 -14.53 -13.72 -12.23
N ASN A 73 -13.51 -13.22 -11.55
CA ASN A 73 -12.33 -12.50 -12.05
C ASN A 73 -11.18 -12.70 -11.05
N GLU A 74 -10.01 -12.13 -11.34
CA GLU A 74 -8.81 -12.32 -10.52
C GLU A 74 -8.90 -11.77 -9.09
N ILE A 75 -9.77 -10.76 -8.84
CA ILE A 75 -9.85 -10.03 -7.57
C ILE A 75 -11.03 -10.49 -6.71
N PHE A 76 -12.24 -10.61 -7.29
CA PHE A 76 -13.45 -10.83 -6.51
C PHE A 76 -13.45 -12.22 -5.83
N GLU A 77 -13.56 -12.26 -4.50
CA GLU A 77 -13.56 -13.48 -3.70
C GLU A 77 -14.95 -13.76 -3.11
N GLY A 78 -15.79 -14.49 -3.86
CA GLY A 78 -17.17 -14.76 -3.47
C GLY A 78 -17.33 -15.46 -2.12
N ARG A 79 -16.41 -16.35 -1.75
CA ARG A 79 -16.41 -17.04 -0.46
C ARG A 79 -16.10 -16.09 0.69
N TRP A 80 -15.03 -15.33 0.58
CA TRP A 80 -14.66 -14.32 1.55
C TRP A 80 -15.77 -13.26 1.70
N TYR A 81 -16.38 -12.84 0.60
CA TYR A 81 -17.47 -11.87 0.59
C TYR A 81 -18.67 -12.35 1.42
N LEU A 82 -19.07 -13.62 1.29
CA LEU A 82 -20.17 -14.21 2.07
C LEU A 82 -19.78 -14.45 3.55
N GLU A 83 -18.52 -14.73 3.84
CA GLU A 83 -18.01 -14.85 5.21
C GLU A 83 -17.94 -13.48 5.91
N THR A 84 -17.61 -12.44 5.18
CA THR A 84 -17.49 -11.05 5.68
C THR A 84 -18.85 -10.36 5.83
N TYR A 85 -19.82 -10.70 4.96
CA TYR A 85 -21.16 -10.11 4.95
C TYR A 85 -22.24 -11.17 5.19
N PRO A 86 -22.51 -11.53 6.47
CA PRO A 86 -23.45 -12.61 6.82
C PRO A 86 -24.90 -12.34 6.39
N ASP A 87 -25.31 -11.10 6.22
CA ASP A 87 -26.60 -10.69 5.68
C ASP A 87 -26.79 -11.20 4.25
N VAL A 88 -25.78 -11.05 3.40
CA VAL A 88 -25.79 -11.55 2.01
C VAL A 88 -25.85 -13.08 1.96
N ALA A 89 -25.11 -13.71 2.87
CA ALA A 89 -25.13 -15.18 3.00
C ALA A 89 -26.50 -15.69 3.45
N ALA A 90 -27.18 -14.99 4.35
CA ALA A 90 -28.52 -15.34 4.86
C ALA A 90 -29.60 -15.22 3.77
N ASP A 91 -29.48 -14.21 2.89
CA ASP A 91 -30.41 -13.98 1.76
C ASP A 91 -30.21 -14.99 0.62
N GLY A 92 -29.12 -15.76 0.63
CA GLY A 92 -28.83 -16.78 -0.38
C GLY A 92 -28.59 -16.20 -1.79
N ILE A 93 -28.24 -14.93 -1.92
CA ILE A 93 -27.97 -14.26 -3.18
C ILE A 93 -26.56 -14.61 -3.69
N ASN A 94 -26.40 -14.74 -5.01
CA ASN A 94 -25.08 -14.90 -5.60
C ASN A 94 -24.17 -13.70 -5.21
N PRO A 95 -22.96 -13.90 -4.65
CA PRO A 95 -22.15 -12.84 -4.09
C PRO A 95 -21.76 -11.76 -5.12
N LEU A 96 -21.44 -12.14 -6.36
CA LEU A 96 -21.13 -11.17 -7.40
C LEU A 96 -22.39 -10.38 -7.83
N LEU A 97 -23.53 -11.04 -7.90
CA LEU A 97 -24.80 -10.38 -8.21
C LEU A 97 -25.16 -9.34 -7.13
N HIS A 98 -25.01 -9.70 -5.85
CA HIS A 98 -25.23 -8.76 -4.76
C HIS A 98 -24.28 -7.56 -4.87
N TYR A 99 -22.97 -7.84 -5.10
CA TYR A 99 -21.98 -6.77 -5.26
C TYR A 99 -22.33 -5.81 -6.40
N VAL A 100 -22.79 -6.33 -7.54
CA VAL A 100 -23.23 -5.52 -8.71
C VAL A 100 -24.46 -4.70 -8.39
N LEU A 101 -25.43 -5.22 -7.65
CA LEU A 101 -26.72 -4.57 -7.40
C LEU A 101 -26.65 -3.50 -6.28
N SER A 102 -25.92 -3.81 -5.22
CA SER A 102 -25.92 -3.04 -3.97
C SER A 102 -24.54 -2.89 -3.38
N GLY A 103 -23.75 -3.95 -3.30
CA GLY A 103 -22.51 -3.98 -2.54
C GLY A 103 -21.49 -2.94 -2.96
N ALA A 104 -21.35 -2.66 -4.25
CA ALA A 104 -20.41 -1.64 -4.74
C ALA A 104 -20.83 -0.23 -4.30
N SER A 105 -22.13 0.10 -4.35
CA SER A 105 -22.68 1.40 -3.90
C SER A 105 -22.71 1.54 -2.38
N GLU A 106 -22.78 0.43 -1.65
CA GLU A 106 -22.68 0.36 -0.20
C GLU A 106 -21.22 0.42 0.31
N GLY A 107 -20.23 0.52 -0.60
CA GLY A 107 -18.82 0.54 -0.24
C GLY A 107 -18.29 -0.80 0.27
N ARG A 108 -19.00 -1.93 0.02
CA ARG A 108 -18.54 -3.25 0.45
C ARG A 108 -17.28 -3.67 -0.33
N GLN A 109 -16.37 -4.30 0.37
CA GLN A 109 -15.12 -4.77 -0.22
C GLN A 109 -15.36 -6.04 -1.05
N PRO A 110 -14.78 -6.17 -2.25
CA PRO A 110 -14.93 -7.36 -3.10
C PRO A 110 -14.03 -8.54 -2.69
N ALA A 111 -12.98 -8.27 -1.93
CA ALA A 111 -11.99 -9.23 -1.43
C ALA A 111 -11.25 -8.65 -0.22
N GLU A 112 -10.55 -9.50 0.56
CA GLU A 112 -9.79 -9.10 1.74
C GLU A 112 -8.75 -8.01 1.45
N GLY A 113 -8.11 -8.05 0.30
CA GLY A 113 -7.06 -7.10 -0.12
C GLY A 113 -7.56 -5.88 -0.91
N PHE A 114 -8.88 -5.65 -1.08
CA PHE A 114 -9.42 -4.52 -1.86
C PHE A 114 -10.28 -3.60 -0.99
N SER A 115 -9.73 -2.46 -0.59
CA SER A 115 -10.51 -1.42 0.07
C SER A 115 -11.13 -0.46 -0.94
N VAL A 116 -12.45 -0.54 -1.13
CA VAL A 116 -13.22 0.37 -1.99
C VAL A 116 -13.02 1.82 -1.57
N GLN A 117 -13.11 2.10 -0.27
CA GLN A 117 -12.96 3.44 0.27
C GLN A 117 -11.55 4.00 0.02
N GLU A 118 -10.51 3.25 0.38
CA GLU A 118 -9.13 3.70 0.14
C GLU A 118 -8.78 3.82 -1.34
N TYR A 119 -9.35 2.93 -2.17
CA TYR A 119 -9.18 3.01 -3.61
C TYR A 119 -9.75 4.33 -4.18
N LEU A 120 -10.93 4.74 -3.75
CA LEU A 120 -11.55 6.01 -4.15
C LEU A 120 -10.80 7.22 -3.58
N GLU A 121 -10.36 7.16 -2.33
CA GLU A 121 -9.56 8.20 -1.69
C GLU A 121 -8.21 8.44 -2.41
N GLN A 122 -7.62 7.40 -2.98
CA GLN A 122 -6.36 7.47 -3.72
C GLN A 122 -6.55 7.82 -5.19
N ASN A 123 -7.74 7.64 -5.73
CA ASN A 123 -8.05 7.84 -7.13
C ASN A 123 -9.27 8.77 -7.28
N PRO A 124 -9.09 10.10 -7.08
CA PRO A 124 -10.19 11.07 -7.16
C PRO A 124 -10.87 11.13 -8.52
N ASP A 125 -10.12 10.83 -9.57
CA ASP A 125 -10.64 10.71 -10.94
C ASP A 125 -11.65 9.58 -11.06
N VAL A 126 -11.44 8.48 -10.36
CA VAL A 126 -12.40 7.36 -10.29
C VAL A 126 -13.62 7.74 -9.47
N ALA A 127 -13.39 8.41 -8.32
CA ALA A 127 -14.47 8.89 -7.46
C ALA A 127 -15.41 9.86 -8.22
N SER A 128 -14.86 10.79 -9.00
CA SER A 128 -15.61 11.76 -9.79
C SER A 128 -16.25 11.16 -11.05
N SER A 129 -15.70 10.09 -11.61
CA SER A 129 -16.25 9.43 -12.80
C SER A 129 -17.51 8.61 -12.53
N GLY A 130 -17.81 8.29 -11.26
CA GLY A 130 -18.91 7.38 -10.88
C GLY A 130 -18.70 5.93 -11.30
N MET A 131 -17.54 5.55 -11.80
CA MET A 131 -17.22 4.17 -12.17
C MET A 131 -17.01 3.34 -10.90
N ALA A 132 -17.57 2.12 -10.87
CA ALA A 132 -17.38 1.20 -9.76
C ALA A 132 -15.87 0.91 -9.57
N PRO A 133 -15.30 1.05 -8.34
CA PRO A 133 -13.88 0.93 -8.07
C PRO A 133 -13.24 -0.37 -8.57
N LEU A 134 -13.87 -1.51 -8.31
CA LEU A 134 -13.40 -2.79 -8.82
C LEU A 134 -13.37 -2.86 -10.35
N LEU A 135 -14.39 -2.31 -11.02
CA LEU A 135 -14.43 -2.26 -12.48
C LEU A 135 -13.32 -1.38 -13.04
N HIS A 136 -13.09 -0.22 -12.41
CA HIS A 136 -12.01 0.67 -12.81
C HIS A 136 -10.66 -0.03 -12.63
N TYR A 137 -10.44 -0.67 -11.48
CA TYR A 137 -9.18 -1.39 -11.22
C TYR A 137 -8.91 -2.48 -12.25
N LEU A 138 -9.91 -3.33 -12.52
CA LEU A 138 -9.77 -4.44 -13.49
C LEU A 138 -9.54 -3.96 -14.93
N LYS A 139 -10.12 -2.80 -15.31
CA LYS A 139 -10.00 -2.26 -16.67
C LYS A 139 -8.79 -1.35 -16.87
N PHE A 140 -8.46 -0.55 -15.88
CA PHE A 140 -7.48 0.53 -16.00
C PHE A 140 -6.44 0.51 -14.87
N GLY A 141 -6.91 0.51 -13.61
CA GLY A 141 -6.10 0.76 -12.43
C GLY A 141 -4.92 -0.21 -12.28
N ARG A 142 -5.10 -1.48 -12.64
CA ARG A 142 -4.02 -2.47 -12.63
C ARG A 142 -2.88 -2.09 -13.59
N GLY A 143 -3.21 -1.74 -14.82
CA GLY A 143 -2.22 -1.35 -15.82
C GLY A 143 -1.59 0.01 -15.55
N GLU A 144 -2.30 0.89 -14.83
CA GLU A 144 -1.79 2.17 -14.36
C GLU A 144 -0.93 2.02 -13.08
N GLY A 145 -0.77 0.81 -12.56
CA GLY A 145 -0.06 0.58 -11.31
C GLY A 145 -0.79 1.12 -10.07
N ARG A 146 -2.12 1.34 -10.16
CA ARG A 146 -2.90 1.81 -9.02
C ARG A 146 -3.04 0.69 -7.98
N SER A 147 -2.96 1.06 -6.73
CA SER A 147 -3.07 0.13 -5.63
C SER A 147 -4.52 -0.24 -5.33
N LEU A 148 -4.74 -1.47 -4.85
CA LEU A 148 -6.05 -1.98 -4.40
C LEU A 148 -6.61 -1.32 -3.12
N GLY A 149 -5.87 -0.38 -2.55
CA GLY A 149 -6.28 0.30 -1.33
C GLY A 149 -5.68 -0.31 -0.06
N TYR A 150 -5.74 -1.60 0.15
CA TYR A 150 -5.16 -2.27 1.34
C TYR A 150 -3.84 -3.00 1.08
N ASN A 151 -3.32 -3.04 -0.15
CA ASN A 151 -2.21 -3.95 -0.44
C ASN A 151 -0.84 -3.37 -0.10
N ASP A 152 -0.39 -3.75 1.08
CA ASP A 152 1.00 -4.09 1.35
C ASP A 152 1.37 -5.49 0.78
N ASP A 153 0.41 -6.22 0.20
CA ASP A 153 0.52 -7.65 -0.10
C ASP A 153 1.11 -7.99 -1.49
N ASN A 154 1.44 -7.00 -2.31
CA ASN A 154 2.11 -7.24 -3.61
C ASN A 154 3.65 -7.31 -3.54
N VAL A 155 4.24 -7.05 -2.39
CA VAL A 155 5.59 -7.51 -2.10
C VAL A 155 5.46 -9.00 -1.72
N ALA A 156 6.24 -9.87 -2.33
CA ALA A 156 6.29 -11.28 -1.95
C ALA A 156 6.73 -11.38 -0.47
N TRP A 157 5.76 -11.36 0.45
CA TRP A 157 5.98 -11.40 1.88
C TRP A 157 6.56 -12.76 2.24
N LYS A 158 7.75 -12.73 2.78
CA LYS A 158 8.35 -13.91 3.36
C LYS A 158 7.75 -14.10 4.76
N PRO A 159 7.15 -15.27 5.07
CA PRO A 159 6.67 -15.52 6.41
C PRO A 159 7.84 -15.46 7.40
N ALA A 160 7.60 -14.87 8.57
CA ALA A 160 8.61 -14.84 9.63
C ALA A 160 8.99 -16.27 10.05
N SER A 161 10.27 -16.52 10.23
CA SER A 161 10.79 -17.80 10.72
C SER A 161 10.16 -18.15 12.06
N ARG A 162 9.81 -19.41 12.30
CA ARG A 162 9.34 -19.84 13.63
C ARG A 162 10.50 -19.83 14.64
N PRO A 163 10.21 -19.60 15.94
CA PRO A 163 11.21 -19.83 16.99
C PRO A 163 11.71 -21.27 16.94
N VAL A 164 12.97 -21.46 17.29
CA VAL A 164 13.63 -22.77 17.35
C VAL A 164 14.08 -23.00 18.80
N ALA A 165 13.92 -24.24 19.27
CA ALA A 165 14.39 -24.61 20.60
C ALA A 165 15.90 -24.35 20.74
N PRO A 166 16.33 -23.72 21.82
CA PRO A 166 17.77 -23.53 22.10
C PRO A 166 18.49 -24.86 22.25
N PRO A 167 19.78 -24.92 21.86
CA PRO A 167 20.59 -26.14 22.04
C PRO A 167 20.76 -26.47 23.52
N PRO A 168 20.99 -27.73 23.87
CA PRO A 168 21.15 -28.16 25.28
C PRO A 168 22.20 -27.40 26.09
N ASP A 169 23.29 -26.99 25.46
CA ASP A 169 24.38 -26.27 26.14
C ASP A 169 23.96 -24.87 26.61
N ALA A 170 23.03 -24.20 25.87
CA ALA A 170 22.51 -22.90 26.26
C ALA A 170 21.83 -22.90 27.65
N TRP A 171 21.21 -24.02 28.05
CA TRP A 171 20.57 -24.17 29.35
C TRP A 171 21.60 -24.37 30.49
N ARG A 172 22.73 -25.05 30.23
CA ARG A 172 23.80 -25.23 31.20
C ARG A 172 24.48 -23.90 31.52
N GLU A 173 24.72 -23.08 30.49
CA GLU A 173 25.28 -21.73 30.68
C GLU A 173 24.41 -20.86 31.59
N LEU A 174 23.08 -21.03 31.52
CA LEU A 174 22.13 -20.32 32.40
C LEU A 174 22.17 -20.85 33.85
N ALA A 175 22.29 -22.17 34.02
CA ALA A 175 22.35 -22.79 35.34
C ALA A 175 23.61 -22.40 36.12
N ASP A 176 24.70 -22.09 35.41
CA ASP A 176 25.99 -21.68 36.02
C ASP A 176 25.97 -20.20 36.47
N ARG A 177 24.94 -19.44 36.22
CA ARG A 177 24.80 -18.04 36.67
C ARG A 177 24.49 -17.99 38.18
N PRO A 178 25.11 -17.06 38.94
CA PRO A 178 24.77 -16.89 40.34
C PRO A 178 23.31 -16.41 40.49
N SER A 179 22.55 -17.06 41.37
CA SER A 179 21.21 -16.60 41.76
C SER A 179 21.34 -15.27 42.56
N SER A 180 20.49 -14.28 42.26
CA SER A 180 20.50 -13.01 43.00
C SER A 180 20.13 -13.15 44.48
N GLY A 181 19.49 -14.25 44.87
CA GLY A 181 19.00 -14.49 46.22
C GLY A 181 17.93 -13.52 46.70
N GLU A 182 17.45 -12.63 45.85
CA GLU A 182 16.39 -11.64 46.15
C GLU A 182 15.00 -12.28 46.13
N THR A 183 14.11 -11.75 46.99
CA THR A 183 12.72 -12.23 47.00
C THR A 183 11.99 -11.77 45.73
N ALA A 184 11.45 -12.71 44.98
CA ALA A 184 10.69 -12.39 43.76
C ALA A 184 9.49 -11.48 44.06
N LEU A 185 9.34 -10.46 43.23
CA LEU A 185 8.22 -9.50 43.25
C LEU A 185 7.14 -9.84 42.22
N VAL A 186 7.48 -10.55 41.17
CA VAL A 186 6.61 -10.91 40.06
C VAL A 186 6.71 -12.41 39.75
N ASP A 187 5.57 -13.04 39.54
CA ASP A 187 5.49 -14.42 39.00
C ASP A 187 5.27 -14.33 37.46
N VAL A 188 6.22 -14.84 36.66
CA VAL A 188 6.03 -15.01 35.22
C VAL A 188 5.45 -16.40 35.00
N VAL A 189 4.13 -16.48 34.81
CA VAL A 189 3.38 -17.73 34.67
C VAL A 189 3.23 -18.11 33.20
N ILE A 190 3.76 -19.28 32.85
CA ILE A 190 3.73 -19.83 31.48
C ILE A 190 2.91 -21.13 31.46
N PRO A 191 1.62 -21.07 31.06
CA PRO A 191 0.81 -22.27 30.85
C PRO A 191 1.28 -23.01 29.59
N VAL A 192 1.54 -24.31 29.70
CA VAL A 192 2.12 -25.15 28.62
C VAL A 192 1.21 -26.34 28.33
N TYR A 193 0.94 -26.60 27.04
CA TYR A 193 0.21 -27.81 26.61
C TYR A 193 0.85 -28.49 25.42
N ARG A 194 1.26 -27.77 24.36
CA ARG A 194 1.89 -28.30 23.14
C ARG A 194 2.87 -27.28 22.54
N GLY A 195 3.76 -27.76 21.67
CA GLY A 195 4.70 -26.94 20.90
C GLY A 195 6.08 -26.87 21.55
N VAL A 196 6.90 -27.89 21.33
CA VAL A 196 8.23 -28.03 21.95
C VAL A 196 9.13 -26.83 21.65
N ASP A 197 9.30 -26.51 20.36
CA ASP A 197 10.22 -25.45 19.95
C ASP A 197 9.77 -24.07 20.46
N ASP A 198 8.50 -23.74 20.29
CA ASP A 198 7.95 -22.45 20.73
C ASP A 198 8.06 -22.30 22.26
N THR A 199 7.69 -23.36 23.01
CA THR A 199 7.74 -23.35 24.48
C THR A 199 9.16 -23.19 25.03
N LEU A 200 10.12 -23.93 24.46
CA LEU A 200 11.51 -23.86 24.89
C LEU A 200 12.13 -22.51 24.54
N ALA A 201 11.82 -21.96 23.35
CA ALA A 201 12.25 -20.61 22.97
C ALA A 201 11.65 -19.53 23.89
N CYS A 202 10.38 -19.67 24.29
CA CYS A 202 9.72 -18.78 25.23
C CYS A 202 10.44 -18.76 26.59
N ILE A 203 10.57 -19.93 27.22
CA ILE A 203 11.23 -20.05 28.52
C ILE A 203 12.66 -19.51 28.47
N HIS A 204 13.42 -19.88 27.46
CA HIS A 204 14.80 -19.41 27.28
C HIS A 204 14.86 -17.88 27.14
N SER A 205 13.95 -17.27 26.38
CA SER A 205 13.91 -15.82 26.20
C SER A 205 13.65 -15.08 27.51
N VAL A 206 12.78 -15.62 28.39
CA VAL A 206 12.53 -15.05 29.72
C VAL A 206 13.76 -15.15 30.60
N LEU A 207 14.44 -16.31 30.61
CA LEU A 207 15.61 -16.55 31.43
C LEU A 207 16.88 -15.79 30.97
N THR A 208 16.95 -15.42 29.68
CA THR A 208 18.07 -14.65 29.12
C THR A 208 17.82 -13.14 29.11
N ALA A 209 16.62 -12.71 29.34
CA ALA A 209 16.23 -11.29 29.39
C ALA A 209 17.00 -10.55 30.50
N GLN A 210 17.33 -9.28 30.24
CA GLN A 210 18.20 -8.47 31.10
C GLN A 210 17.37 -7.66 32.11
N ASN A 211 16.50 -8.33 32.88
CA ASN A 211 15.67 -7.67 33.87
C ASN A 211 16.37 -7.51 35.21
N GLU A 212 16.19 -6.36 35.86
CA GLU A 212 16.60 -6.08 37.23
C GLU A 212 15.49 -6.47 38.24
N THR A 213 14.22 -6.47 37.78
CA THR A 213 13.08 -6.86 38.64
C THR A 213 13.19 -8.32 39.06
N PRO A 214 13.28 -8.61 40.38
CA PRO A 214 13.30 -9.99 40.89
C PRO A 214 12.01 -10.72 40.53
N HIS A 215 12.10 -11.83 39.83
CA HIS A 215 10.95 -12.60 39.36
C HIS A 215 11.19 -14.10 39.42
N GLU A 216 10.09 -14.86 39.46
CA GLU A 216 10.11 -16.32 39.38
C GLU A 216 9.44 -16.79 38.10
N VAL A 217 10.09 -17.71 37.38
CA VAL A 217 9.52 -18.31 36.16
C VAL A 217 8.76 -19.58 36.56
N VAL A 218 7.43 -19.49 36.51
CA VAL A 218 6.52 -20.58 36.89
C VAL A 218 5.94 -21.21 35.64
N VAL A 219 6.38 -22.40 35.31
CA VAL A 219 5.88 -23.18 34.16
C VAL A 219 4.83 -24.18 34.65
N ILE A 220 3.63 -24.18 34.06
CA ILE A 220 2.56 -25.09 34.43
C ILE A 220 2.23 -25.99 33.23
N ASP A 221 2.68 -27.26 33.32
CA ASP A 221 2.34 -28.28 32.35
C ASP A 221 0.90 -28.76 32.56
N ASP A 222 0.01 -28.40 31.62
CA ASP A 222 -1.42 -28.75 31.65
C ASP A 222 -1.67 -30.15 31.10
N CYS A 223 -0.95 -31.15 31.63
CA CYS A 223 -1.03 -32.54 31.18
C CYS A 223 -0.71 -32.67 29.68
N SER A 224 0.48 -32.19 29.28
CA SER A 224 0.91 -32.21 27.88
C SER A 224 0.88 -33.62 27.28
N PRO A 225 0.35 -33.80 26.07
CA PRO A 225 0.39 -35.07 25.38
C PRO A 225 1.73 -35.30 24.64
N GLU A 226 2.71 -34.40 24.78
CA GLU A 226 4.02 -34.46 24.09
C GLU A 226 5.12 -34.90 25.08
N PRO A 227 5.53 -36.19 25.09
CA PRO A 227 6.56 -36.70 26.04
C PRO A 227 7.91 -35.99 25.92
N SER A 228 8.25 -35.54 24.70
CA SER A 228 9.50 -34.78 24.47
C SER A 228 9.48 -33.42 25.18
N LEU A 229 8.35 -32.73 25.17
CA LEU A 229 8.19 -31.48 25.88
C LEU A 229 8.28 -31.69 27.39
N THR A 230 7.54 -32.66 27.93
CA THR A 230 7.52 -32.99 29.34
C THR A 230 8.92 -33.31 29.87
N ALA A 231 9.69 -34.15 29.14
CA ALA A 231 11.06 -34.52 29.51
C ALA A 231 12.02 -33.31 29.52
N ARG A 232 11.89 -32.40 28.55
CA ARG A 232 12.71 -31.18 28.51
C ARG A 232 12.37 -30.21 29.66
N LEU A 233 11.09 -30.08 30.02
CA LEU A 233 10.68 -29.29 31.18
C LEU A 233 11.24 -29.86 32.50
N ASP A 234 11.27 -31.20 32.66
CA ASP A 234 11.89 -31.86 33.82
C ASP A 234 13.37 -31.56 33.90
N GLU A 235 14.07 -31.64 32.77
CA GLU A 235 15.49 -31.35 32.71
C GLU A 235 15.78 -29.91 33.15
N ILE A 236 15.07 -28.92 32.60
CA ILE A 236 15.24 -27.50 32.92
C ILE A 236 14.89 -27.21 34.40
N ALA A 237 13.83 -27.83 34.91
CA ALA A 237 13.47 -27.70 36.32
C ALA A 237 14.49 -28.32 37.28
N SER A 238 15.11 -29.46 36.88
CA SER A 238 16.17 -30.09 37.63
C SER A 238 17.46 -29.25 37.74
N MET A 239 17.66 -28.33 36.81
CA MET A 239 18.73 -27.32 36.83
C MET A 239 18.40 -26.12 37.75
N GLY A 240 17.21 -26.07 38.31
CA GLY A 240 16.77 -24.93 39.17
C GLY A 240 16.42 -23.66 38.43
N LEU A 241 16.24 -23.73 37.11
CA LEU A 241 15.94 -22.55 36.24
C LEU A 241 14.49 -22.11 36.28
N ILE A 242 13.57 -23.04 36.55
CA ILE A 242 12.13 -22.80 36.56
C ILE A 242 11.45 -23.52 37.74
N THR A 243 10.35 -22.98 38.20
CA THR A 243 9.39 -23.69 39.07
C THR A 243 8.41 -24.42 38.18
N LEU A 244 8.47 -25.76 38.11
CA LEU A 244 7.62 -26.60 37.30
C LEU A 244 6.45 -27.18 38.11
N LEU A 245 5.23 -26.85 37.72
CA LEU A 245 4.01 -27.43 38.23
C LEU A 245 3.34 -28.30 37.18
N ARG A 246 2.59 -29.35 37.58
CA ARG A 246 1.83 -30.23 36.69
C ARG A 246 0.38 -30.33 37.09
N ASN A 247 -0.51 -30.31 36.14
CA ASN A 247 -1.92 -30.66 36.33
C ASN A 247 -2.12 -32.16 36.12
N ASP A 248 -2.92 -32.80 36.97
CA ASP A 248 -3.23 -34.25 36.84
C ASP A 248 -4.06 -34.54 35.60
N ARG A 249 -4.71 -33.52 35.01
CA ARG A 249 -5.53 -33.58 33.80
C ARG A 249 -5.46 -32.23 33.11
N ASN A 250 -5.77 -32.21 31.80
CA ASN A 250 -5.92 -30.97 31.06
C ASN A 250 -7.08 -30.12 31.61
N LEU A 251 -6.76 -29.01 32.30
CA LEU A 251 -7.69 -28.01 32.85
C LEU A 251 -8.07 -26.95 31.81
N GLY A 252 -7.33 -26.85 30.73
CA GLY A 252 -7.41 -25.74 29.76
C GLY A 252 -6.72 -24.47 30.24
N PHE A 253 -6.64 -23.50 29.36
CA PHE A 253 -5.90 -22.26 29.64
C PHE A 253 -6.40 -21.56 30.93
N VAL A 254 -7.71 -21.39 31.05
CA VAL A 254 -8.34 -20.67 32.19
C VAL A 254 -7.98 -21.28 33.54
N GLY A 255 -8.18 -22.60 33.69
CA GLY A 255 -7.87 -23.30 34.94
C GLY A 255 -6.38 -23.29 35.26
N THR A 256 -5.53 -23.47 34.26
CA THR A 256 -4.08 -23.48 34.41
C THR A 256 -3.53 -22.09 34.76
N ALA A 257 -4.01 -21.04 34.09
CA ALA A 257 -3.65 -19.65 34.42
C ALA A 257 -4.11 -19.25 35.84
N ASN A 258 -5.34 -19.63 36.24
CA ASN A 258 -5.85 -19.40 37.60
C ASN A 258 -5.01 -20.09 38.66
N ARG A 259 -4.52 -21.30 38.41
CA ARG A 259 -3.61 -21.99 39.32
C ARG A 259 -2.33 -21.18 39.52
N GLY A 260 -1.73 -20.65 38.46
CA GLY A 260 -0.55 -19.78 38.53
C GLY A 260 -0.83 -18.47 39.28
N MET A 261 -1.90 -17.78 38.94
CA MET A 261 -2.28 -16.53 39.57
C MET A 261 -2.53 -16.64 41.11
N LYS A 262 -2.90 -17.82 41.59
CA LYS A 262 -3.16 -18.10 43.01
C LYS A 262 -1.93 -18.57 43.77
N LEU A 263 -0.79 -18.77 43.14
CA LEU A 263 0.37 -19.41 43.75
C LEU A 263 0.96 -18.54 44.89
N HIS A 264 1.21 -17.27 44.61
CA HIS A 264 1.76 -16.34 45.58
C HIS A 264 0.91 -15.07 45.73
N THR A 265 0.32 -14.86 46.87
CA THR A 265 -0.63 -13.74 47.10
C THR A 265 0.04 -12.39 47.32
N GLY A 266 1.35 -12.32 47.43
CA GLY A 266 2.09 -11.08 47.63
C GLY A 266 2.83 -10.56 46.38
N ARG A 267 2.65 -11.22 45.24
CA ARG A 267 3.39 -10.91 44.01
C ARG A 267 2.45 -10.49 42.88
N ASP A 268 2.88 -9.52 42.08
CA ASP A 268 2.26 -9.26 40.79
C ASP A 268 2.44 -10.45 39.84
N VAL A 269 1.65 -10.56 38.79
CA VAL A 269 1.67 -11.71 37.88
C VAL A 269 1.80 -11.24 36.42
N VAL A 270 2.64 -11.90 35.66
CA VAL A 270 2.61 -11.85 34.20
C VAL A 270 2.15 -13.20 33.68
N LEU A 271 0.97 -13.23 33.03
CA LEU A 271 0.58 -14.39 32.22
C LEU A 271 1.26 -14.29 30.85
N LEU A 272 2.04 -15.29 30.48
CA LEU A 272 2.81 -15.30 29.24
C LEU A 272 2.51 -16.60 28.46
N ASN A 273 2.01 -16.51 27.25
CA ASN A 273 1.79 -17.67 26.41
C ASN A 273 3.10 -18.36 26.04
N SER A 274 3.07 -19.69 25.98
CA SER A 274 4.25 -20.51 25.64
C SER A 274 4.74 -20.38 24.18
N ASP A 275 4.01 -19.66 23.32
CA ASP A 275 4.39 -19.38 21.93
C ASP A 275 4.80 -17.90 21.72
N THR A 276 5.37 -17.30 22.76
CA THR A 276 5.93 -15.93 22.75
C THR A 276 7.44 -15.91 22.85
N VAL A 277 8.05 -14.77 22.47
CA VAL A 277 9.48 -14.49 22.70
C VAL A 277 9.59 -13.04 23.19
N VAL A 278 10.28 -12.86 24.32
CA VAL A 278 10.53 -11.54 24.96
C VAL A 278 11.96 -11.08 24.71
N TYR A 279 12.22 -9.77 24.83
CA TYR A 279 13.50 -9.14 24.51
C TYR A 279 13.91 -8.08 25.55
N GLY A 280 15.22 -7.89 25.69
CA GLY A 280 15.79 -6.83 26.52
C GLY A 280 15.33 -6.88 27.98
N ASP A 281 15.05 -5.72 28.54
CA ASP A 281 14.53 -5.47 29.89
C ASP A 281 12.99 -5.37 29.94
N TRP A 282 12.32 -6.21 29.17
CA TRP A 282 10.87 -6.18 28.94
C TRP A 282 10.03 -6.14 30.22
N LEU A 283 10.41 -6.91 31.25
CA LEU A 283 9.67 -6.99 32.51
C LEU A 283 9.82 -5.70 33.33
N ASP A 284 11.02 -5.14 33.37
CA ASP A 284 11.28 -3.87 34.07
C ASP A 284 10.45 -2.75 33.49
N ARG A 285 10.36 -2.69 32.15
CA ARG A 285 9.52 -1.72 31.45
C ARG A 285 8.02 -1.94 31.70
N LEU A 286 7.55 -3.19 31.76
CA LEU A 286 6.16 -3.47 32.13
C LEU A 286 5.86 -3.03 33.59
N VAL A 287 6.77 -3.38 34.52
CA VAL A 287 6.63 -3.01 35.92
C VAL A 287 6.65 -1.48 36.10
N ALA A 288 7.48 -0.76 35.37
CA ALA A 288 7.52 0.70 35.37
C ALA A 288 6.17 1.35 35.01
N HIS A 289 5.34 0.69 34.22
CA HIS A 289 3.98 1.14 33.91
C HIS A 289 2.94 0.81 35.00
N ALA A 290 3.27 -0.01 35.99
CA ALA A 290 2.33 -0.47 37.02
C ALA A 290 2.03 0.60 38.12
N ALA A 291 1.74 1.82 37.65
CA ALA A 291 1.39 2.94 38.51
C ALA A 291 0.04 2.72 39.25
N GLU A 292 -0.25 3.58 40.23
CA GLU A 292 -1.53 3.58 40.97
C GLU A 292 -2.73 3.62 39.98
N GLY A 293 -3.73 2.79 40.24
CA GLY A 293 -4.92 2.67 39.39
C GLY A 293 -4.74 1.87 38.12
N VAL A 294 -3.52 1.41 37.76
CA VAL A 294 -3.30 0.50 36.64
C VAL A 294 -3.47 -0.94 37.10
N GLY A 295 -4.42 -1.66 36.49
CA GLY A 295 -4.74 -3.06 36.83
C GLY A 295 -4.10 -4.07 35.88
N THR A 296 -4.09 -3.77 34.59
CA THR A 296 -3.53 -4.67 33.56
C THR A 296 -2.67 -3.91 32.58
N ILE A 297 -1.59 -4.57 32.08
CA ILE A 297 -0.68 -4.02 31.07
C ILE A 297 -0.42 -5.07 30.00
N THR A 298 -0.62 -4.69 28.73
CA THR A 298 -0.34 -5.53 27.55
C THR A 298 0.70 -4.85 26.67
N PRO A 299 1.78 -5.53 26.22
CA PRO A 299 2.75 -4.97 25.30
C PRO A 299 2.24 -4.96 23.84
N LEU A 300 3.00 -4.32 22.96
CA LEU A 300 2.85 -4.48 21.51
C LEU A 300 3.27 -5.90 21.06
N SER A 301 2.63 -6.42 20.02
CA SER A 301 2.99 -7.74 19.46
C SER A 301 2.65 -7.87 17.98
N THR A 302 3.17 -8.91 17.35
CA THR A 302 2.78 -9.28 15.96
C THR A 302 1.34 -9.75 15.86
N ASN A 303 0.78 -10.37 16.91
CA ASN A 303 -0.55 -10.97 16.93
C ASN A 303 -1.26 -10.70 18.27
N ALA A 304 -1.84 -9.52 18.40
CA ALA A 304 -2.44 -9.03 19.65
C ALA A 304 -3.66 -8.12 19.41
N THR A 305 -4.47 -8.36 18.40
CA THR A 305 -5.68 -7.57 18.09
C THR A 305 -5.42 -6.06 18.12
N ILE A 306 -5.98 -5.31 19.08
CA ILE A 306 -5.82 -3.85 19.23
C ILE A 306 -4.39 -3.43 19.60
N CYS A 307 -3.57 -4.35 20.14
CA CYS A 307 -2.17 -4.15 20.48
C CYS A 307 -1.21 -4.67 19.37
N SER A 308 -1.72 -5.00 18.19
CA SER A 308 -0.90 -5.52 17.10
C SER A 308 -0.06 -4.43 16.40
N TYR A 309 1.17 -4.82 16.01
CA TYR A 309 2.11 -4.05 15.20
C TYR A 309 2.71 -4.97 14.10
N PRO A 310 2.92 -4.51 12.88
CA PRO A 310 2.68 -3.18 12.34
C PRO A 310 1.21 -2.82 12.08
N ALA A 311 0.38 -3.75 11.64
CA ALA A 311 -1.02 -3.49 11.36
C ALA A 311 -1.92 -3.89 12.55
N VAL A 312 -2.72 -2.95 13.04
CA VAL A 312 -3.68 -3.17 14.13
C VAL A 312 -4.80 -4.10 13.69
N ASN A 313 -5.31 -4.94 14.61
CA ASN A 313 -6.36 -5.94 14.37
C ASN A 313 -6.00 -6.98 13.31
N ARG A 314 -4.72 -7.24 13.07
CA ARG A 314 -4.22 -8.26 12.15
C ARG A 314 -3.21 -9.19 12.82
N ASN A 315 -3.13 -10.41 12.28
CA ASN A 315 -2.02 -11.31 12.57
C ASN A 315 -0.90 -11.00 11.58
N ASN A 316 0.13 -10.28 12.03
CA ASN A 316 1.26 -9.83 11.22
C ASN A 316 2.32 -10.95 11.12
N LYS A 317 2.06 -11.94 10.25
CA LYS A 317 2.91 -13.14 10.08
C LYS A 317 4.15 -12.94 9.21
N GLN A 318 4.35 -11.74 8.66
CA GLN A 318 5.46 -11.45 7.75
C GLN A 318 6.76 -11.11 8.47
N GLU A 319 7.88 -11.44 7.81
CA GLU A 319 9.20 -10.98 8.20
C GLU A 319 9.30 -9.46 8.01
N LEU A 320 9.92 -8.78 8.96
CA LEU A 320 10.25 -7.36 8.82
C LEU A 320 11.69 -7.22 8.29
N GLU A 321 12.03 -6.01 7.82
CA GLU A 321 13.40 -5.67 7.40
C GLU A 321 14.42 -5.62 8.55
N ILE A 322 13.94 -5.69 9.78
CA ILE A 322 14.72 -5.72 11.03
C ILE A 322 14.33 -6.95 11.85
N SER A 323 15.19 -7.36 12.78
CA SER A 323 14.86 -8.42 13.74
C SER A 323 13.79 -7.96 14.74
N PHE A 324 13.10 -8.92 15.38
CA PHE A 324 12.14 -8.58 16.44
C PHE A 324 12.80 -8.04 17.71
N GLU A 325 14.04 -8.42 17.98
CA GLU A 325 14.86 -7.84 19.05
C GLU A 325 15.18 -6.36 18.77
N GLU A 326 15.57 -6.05 17.53
CA GLU A 326 15.77 -4.66 17.11
C GLU A 326 14.48 -3.86 17.15
N LEU A 327 13.33 -4.48 16.81
CA LEU A 327 12.03 -3.85 16.92
C LEU A 327 11.69 -3.51 18.38
N ASP A 328 11.95 -4.41 19.34
CA ASP A 328 11.76 -4.12 20.76
C ASP A 328 12.67 -2.96 21.21
N ARG A 329 13.93 -2.96 20.79
CA ARG A 329 14.87 -1.87 21.09
C ARG A 329 14.36 -0.52 20.56
N ILE A 330 13.80 -0.50 19.34
CA ILE A 330 13.17 0.70 18.79
C ILE A 330 11.96 1.12 19.62
N CYS A 331 11.10 0.19 20.04
CA CYS A 331 9.95 0.48 20.89
C CYS A 331 10.41 1.15 22.19
N ALA A 332 11.42 0.59 22.87
CA ALA A 332 12.02 1.15 24.07
C ALA A 332 12.61 2.55 23.84
N GLU A 333 13.33 2.76 22.71
CA GLU A 333 13.95 4.06 22.38
C GLU A 333 12.91 5.15 22.13
N VAL A 334 11.94 4.91 21.22
CA VAL A 334 11.06 5.98 20.74
C VAL A 334 9.82 6.19 21.60
N ASN A 335 9.42 5.19 22.40
CA ASN A 335 8.21 5.25 23.22
C ASN A 335 8.49 5.06 24.73
N CYS A 336 9.73 5.25 25.19
CA CYS A 336 10.09 5.12 26.61
C CYS A 336 9.05 5.71 27.54
N GLY A 337 8.49 4.89 28.45
CA GLY A 337 7.48 5.28 29.45
C GLY A 337 6.11 5.67 28.87
N ARG A 338 5.84 5.43 27.58
CA ARG A 338 4.57 5.78 26.91
C ARG A 338 3.61 4.60 26.85
N SER A 339 2.37 4.86 27.26
CA SER A 339 1.27 3.90 27.21
C SER A 339 -0.03 4.57 26.80
N VAL A 340 -1.02 3.77 26.42
CA VAL A 340 -2.39 4.24 26.14
C VAL A 340 -3.41 3.36 26.82
N ASP A 341 -4.54 3.96 27.23
CA ASP A 341 -5.67 3.22 27.77
C ASP A 341 -6.30 2.34 26.69
N VAL A 342 -6.59 1.10 27.03
CA VAL A 342 -7.25 0.14 26.16
C VAL A 342 -8.52 -0.40 26.84
N PRO A 343 -9.58 -0.75 26.08
CA PRO A 343 -10.81 -1.27 26.67
C PRO A 343 -10.61 -2.63 27.34
N THR A 344 -9.58 -3.37 26.91
CA THR A 344 -9.21 -4.69 27.42
C THR A 344 -7.76 -5.00 27.08
N GLY A 345 -7.09 -5.79 27.94
CA GLY A 345 -5.79 -6.42 27.62
C GLY A 345 -5.96 -7.58 26.66
N VAL A 346 -4.84 -8.17 26.24
CA VAL A 346 -4.78 -9.38 25.38
C VAL A 346 -3.92 -10.42 26.05
N GLY A 347 -4.46 -11.65 26.17
CA GLY A 347 -3.95 -12.71 27.03
C GLY A 347 -2.62 -13.36 26.62
N PHE A 348 -1.97 -12.97 25.48
CA PHE A 348 -0.69 -13.55 25.07
C PHE A 348 0.49 -13.15 25.99
N CYS A 349 0.45 -11.92 26.51
CA CYS A 349 1.34 -11.37 27.55
C CYS A 349 0.55 -10.31 28.32
N LEU A 350 0.18 -10.64 29.54
CA LEU A 350 -0.71 -9.81 30.36
C LEU A 350 -0.15 -9.67 31.76
N PHE A 351 0.37 -8.47 32.08
CA PHE A 351 0.73 -8.11 33.46
C PHE A 351 -0.56 -7.81 34.25
N LEU A 352 -0.64 -8.36 35.45
CA LEU A 352 -1.79 -8.28 36.36
C LEU A 352 -1.31 -7.81 37.73
N LYS A 353 -1.79 -6.63 38.13
CA LYS A 353 -1.48 -6.09 39.46
C LYS A 353 -2.13 -6.95 40.54
N ARG A 354 -1.38 -7.33 41.58
CA ARG A 354 -1.87 -8.19 42.68
C ARG A 354 -3.10 -7.58 43.36
N GLU A 355 -3.03 -6.31 43.68
CA GLU A 355 -4.15 -5.62 44.31
C GLU A 355 -5.43 -5.63 43.48
N MET A 356 -5.29 -5.51 42.17
CA MET A 356 -6.41 -5.62 41.24
C MET A 356 -7.01 -7.04 41.28
N LEU A 357 -6.15 -8.09 41.21
CA LEU A 357 -6.60 -9.49 41.28
C LEU A 357 -7.36 -9.81 42.58
N GLU A 358 -6.88 -9.31 43.71
CA GLU A 358 -7.54 -9.51 45.02
C GLU A 358 -8.95 -8.89 45.07
N ARG A 359 -9.15 -7.75 44.44
CA ARG A 359 -10.44 -7.06 44.41
C ARG A 359 -11.36 -7.55 43.31
N THR A 360 -10.82 -7.93 42.13
CA THR A 360 -11.59 -8.31 40.95
C THR A 360 -11.87 -9.80 40.93
N GLY A 361 -11.02 -10.61 41.54
CA GLY A 361 -10.97 -12.08 41.40
C GLY A 361 -10.18 -12.51 40.19
N TYR A 362 -10.20 -13.80 39.93
CA TYR A 362 -9.46 -14.45 38.83
C TYR A 362 -10.33 -14.64 37.59
N PHE A 363 -9.87 -15.40 36.61
CA PHE A 363 -10.68 -15.77 35.45
C PHE A 363 -11.90 -16.62 35.85
N ASP A 364 -13.04 -16.38 35.18
CA ASP A 364 -14.30 -17.10 35.44
C ASP A 364 -14.30 -18.47 34.71
N GLU A 365 -13.82 -19.52 35.38
CA GLU A 365 -13.71 -20.88 34.85
C GLU A 365 -15.07 -21.46 34.45
N GLU A 366 -16.12 -21.16 35.21
CA GLU A 366 -17.47 -21.66 34.96
C GLU A 366 -18.04 -21.06 33.66
N ALA A 367 -17.82 -19.79 33.41
CA ALA A 367 -18.36 -19.09 32.26
C ALA A 367 -17.57 -19.34 30.97
N PHE A 368 -16.26 -19.43 31.04
CA PHE A 368 -15.36 -19.48 29.84
C PHE A 368 -14.72 -20.85 29.62
N GLY A 369 -14.74 -21.74 30.59
CA GLY A 369 -14.27 -23.11 30.43
C GLY A 369 -12.79 -23.21 30.03
N ARG A 370 -12.52 -23.64 28.76
CA ARG A 370 -11.14 -23.83 28.28
C ARG A 370 -10.47 -22.58 27.71
N GLY A 371 -11.18 -21.45 27.61
CA GLY A 371 -10.62 -20.18 27.13
C GLY A 371 -11.46 -19.44 26.10
N TYR A 372 -10.97 -18.28 25.69
CA TYR A 372 -11.51 -17.23 24.84
C TYR A 372 -12.53 -16.30 25.48
N GLY A 373 -12.06 -15.12 25.87
CA GLY A 373 -12.86 -14.02 26.41
C GLY A 373 -12.78 -13.85 27.93
N GLU A 374 -12.07 -14.73 28.63
CA GLU A 374 -11.81 -14.67 30.07
C GLU A 374 -10.97 -13.46 30.48
N GLU A 375 -9.93 -13.11 29.68
CA GLU A 375 -9.13 -11.94 29.90
C GLU A 375 -9.93 -10.65 29.65
N ASN A 376 -10.81 -10.67 28.66
CA ASN A 376 -11.69 -9.55 28.37
C ASN A 376 -12.70 -9.33 29.52
N ASP A 377 -13.28 -10.40 30.06
CA ASP A 377 -14.17 -10.35 31.22
C ASP A 377 -13.44 -9.81 32.46
N LEU A 378 -12.22 -10.29 32.73
CA LEU A 378 -11.42 -9.80 33.86
C LEU A 378 -11.14 -8.29 33.72
N CYS A 379 -10.69 -7.84 32.56
CA CYS A 379 -10.45 -6.43 32.28
C CYS A 379 -11.71 -5.57 32.45
N ARG A 380 -12.87 -6.06 32.00
CA ARG A 380 -14.15 -5.36 32.18
C ARG A 380 -14.58 -5.28 33.65
N ARG A 381 -14.40 -6.36 34.43
CA ARG A 381 -14.66 -6.36 35.87
C ARG A 381 -13.69 -5.41 36.60
N ALA A 382 -12.42 -5.42 36.23
CA ALA A 382 -11.43 -4.48 36.76
C ALA A 382 -11.81 -3.02 36.48
N THR A 383 -12.22 -2.71 35.24
CA THR A 383 -12.68 -1.35 34.88
C THR A 383 -13.90 -0.93 35.67
N ALA A 384 -14.85 -1.82 35.94
CA ALA A 384 -16.02 -1.53 36.77
C ALA A 384 -15.66 -1.20 38.24
N LEU A 385 -14.49 -1.62 38.69
CA LEU A 385 -13.92 -1.30 40.03
C LEU A 385 -12.95 -0.11 39.99
N GLY A 386 -12.83 0.60 38.87
CA GLY A 386 -12.01 1.81 38.71
C GLY A 386 -10.57 1.56 38.27
N TRP A 387 -10.19 0.33 37.93
CA TRP A 387 -8.86 0.02 37.41
C TRP A 387 -8.75 0.35 35.89
N ARG A 388 -7.57 0.77 35.48
CA ARG A 388 -7.24 1.00 34.09
C ARG A 388 -6.56 -0.22 33.46
N ASN A 389 -6.88 -0.49 32.19
CA ASN A 389 -6.13 -1.42 31.35
C ASN A 389 -5.31 -0.56 30.37
N ILE A 390 -4.03 -0.83 30.23
CA ILE A 390 -3.15 -0.05 29.35
C ILE A 390 -2.36 -0.94 28.40
N MET A 391 -2.00 -0.38 27.25
CA MET A 391 -1.00 -0.93 26.35
C MET A 391 0.33 -0.19 26.56
N ALA A 392 1.40 -0.91 26.92
CA ALA A 392 2.76 -0.39 26.99
C ALA A 392 3.35 -0.38 25.59
N ALA A 393 3.68 0.81 25.07
CA ALA A 393 4.15 0.96 23.69
C ALA A 393 5.68 0.90 23.55
N ASP A 394 6.39 0.87 24.66
CA ASP A 394 7.84 0.73 24.76
C ASP A 394 8.28 -0.73 24.95
N VAL A 395 7.35 -1.68 24.98
CA VAL A 395 7.63 -3.11 25.08
C VAL A 395 7.04 -3.83 23.87
N PHE A 396 7.85 -4.66 23.22
CA PHE A 396 7.40 -5.53 22.14
C PHE A 396 7.66 -6.99 22.50
N VAL A 397 6.65 -7.83 22.38
CA VAL A 397 6.72 -9.27 22.59
C VAL A 397 6.27 -9.99 21.33
N ARG A 398 7.11 -10.83 20.75
CA ARG A 398 6.72 -11.64 19.60
C ARG A 398 5.69 -12.68 20.02
N HIS A 399 4.60 -12.85 19.25
CA HIS A 399 3.59 -13.89 19.46
C HIS A 399 3.32 -14.64 18.16
N THR A 400 3.67 -15.94 18.12
CA THR A 400 3.53 -16.78 16.93
C THR A 400 2.06 -17.11 16.64
N GLY A 401 1.30 -17.48 17.65
CA GLY A 401 -0.13 -17.83 17.57
C GLY A 401 -0.43 -19.13 16.87
N GLU A 402 -1.58 -19.72 17.15
CA GLU A 402 -2.13 -20.94 16.48
C GLU A 402 -1.39 -22.26 16.76
N VAL A 403 -0.49 -22.34 17.74
CA VAL A 403 0.29 -23.57 18.01
C VAL A 403 -0.55 -24.65 18.70
N SER A 404 -1.48 -24.29 19.59
CA SER A 404 -2.16 -25.25 20.48
C SER A 404 -3.58 -25.67 20.09
N PHE A 405 -4.34 -24.95 19.22
CA PHE A 405 -5.81 -25.14 19.12
C PHE A 405 -6.45 -25.08 17.71
N ALA A 406 -5.79 -25.38 16.62
CA ALA A 406 -6.23 -25.06 15.25
C ALA A 406 -7.62 -25.61 14.82
N ALA A 407 -8.09 -26.77 15.27
CA ALA A 407 -9.32 -27.41 14.77
C ALA A 407 -10.61 -27.03 15.55
N SER A 408 -10.51 -26.73 16.86
CA SER A 408 -11.66 -26.42 17.74
C SER A 408 -11.76 -24.92 18.12
N ALA A 409 -10.78 -24.12 17.73
CA ALA A 409 -10.65 -22.72 18.14
C ALA A 409 -11.86 -21.84 17.73
N LYS A 410 -12.36 -21.97 16.49
CA LYS A 410 -13.45 -21.11 15.99
C LYS A 410 -14.76 -21.30 16.78
N GLU A 411 -15.07 -22.52 17.19
CA GLU A 411 -16.29 -22.78 17.96
C GLU A 411 -16.17 -22.30 19.42
N ALA A 412 -15.01 -22.56 20.04
CA ALA A 412 -14.69 -22.05 21.39
C ALA A 412 -14.71 -20.51 21.42
N GLN A 413 -14.11 -19.85 20.43
CA GLN A 413 -14.11 -18.39 20.28
C GLN A 413 -15.54 -17.83 20.13
N ARG A 414 -16.40 -18.46 19.30
CA ARG A 414 -17.80 -18.04 19.17
C ARG A 414 -18.57 -18.20 20.48
N LYS A 415 -18.33 -19.30 21.21
CA LYS A 415 -18.96 -19.55 22.51
C LYS A 415 -18.50 -18.54 23.55
N GLY A 416 -17.21 -18.30 23.66
CA GLY A 416 -16.62 -17.30 24.55
C GLY A 416 -17.15 -15.90 24.29
N MET A 417 -17.19 -15.48 23.01
CA MET A 417 -17.74 -14.17 22.63
C MET A 417 -19.23 -14.04 22.99
N ARG A 418 -20.06 -15.06 22.80
CA ARG A 418 -21.47 -15.04 23.23
C ARG A 418 -21.58 -14.87 24.77
N THR A 419 -20.72 -15.54 25.51
CA THR A 419 -20.68 -15.43 26.98
C THR A 419 -20.25 -14.04 27.40
N LEU A 420 -19.20 -13.50 26.79
CA LEU A 420 -18.70 -12.14 27.04
C LEU A 420 -19.78 -11.09 26.79
N LEU A 421 -20.48 -11.16 25.65
CA LEU A 421 -21.54 -10.20 25.31
C LEU A 421 -22.78 -10.29 26.22
N ARG A 422 -23.06 -11.44 26.82
CA ARG A 422 -24.12 -11.56 27.85
C ARG A 422 -23.71 -10.90 29.15
N LYS A 423 -22.43 -10.99 29.55
CA LYS A 423 -21.91 -10.37 30.76
C LYS A 423 -21.64 -8.87 30.57
N HIS A 424 -21.20 -8.46 29.38
CA HIS A 424 -20.81 -7.09 29.04
C HIS A 424 -21.42 -6.67 27.69
N PRO A 425 -22.70 -6.27 27.64
CA PRO A 425 -23.41 -5.96 26.39
C PRO A 425 -22.80 -4.78 25.59
N ASP A 426 -22.10 -3.88 26.25
CA ASP A 426 -21.43 -2.70 25.68
C ASP A 426 -20.06 -3.01 25.06
N TYR A 427 -19.53 -4.22 25.25
CA TYR A 427 -18.17 -4.59 24.87
C TYR A 427 -17.82 -4.24 23.40
N MET A 428 -18.67 -4.66 22.44
CA MET A 428 -18.41 -4.37 21.03
C MET A 428 -18.43 -2.89 20.67
N THR A 429 -19.25 -2.11 21.36
CA THR A 429 -19.29 -0.64 21.19
C THR A 429 -17.98 -0.01 21.67
N LEU A 430 -17.45 -0.46 22.80
CA LEU A 430 -16.17 0.02 23.35
C LEU A 430 -15.01 -0.31 22.42
N ILE A 431 -14.95 -1.56 21.91
CA ILE A 431 -13.90 -1.97 20.96
C ILE A 431 -13.97 -1.15 19.67
N ARG A 432 -15.17 -0.94 19.10
CA ARG A 432 -15.33 -0.10 17.89
C ARG A 432 -14.91 1.34 18.13
N THR A 433 -15.38 1.94 19.22
CA THR A 433 -15.01 3.32 19.57
C THR A 433 -13.50 3.47 19.77
N HIS A 434 -12.84 2.48 20.39
CA HIS A 434 -11.39 2.48 20.54
C HIS A 434 -10.68 2.32 19.18
N ALA A 435 -11.15 1.40 18.33
CA ALA A 435 -10.59 1.20 16.99
C ALA A 435 -10.74 2.44 16.09
N ASP A 436 -11.90 3.12 16.17
CA ASP A 436 -12.16 4.34 15.39
C ASP A 436 -11.28 5.51 15.84
N ARG A 437 -11.02 5.63 17.15
CA ARG A 437 -10.15 6.67 17.74
C ARG A 437 -8.67 6.37 17.58
N ASP A 438 -8.31 5.12 17.62
CA ASP A 438 -6.94 4.58 17.51
C ASP A 438 -5.89 5.37 18.33
N PRO A 439 -6.01 5.47 19.65
CA PRO A 439 -5.13 6.31 20.47
C PRO A 439 -3.66 5.85 20.44
N ALA A 440 -3.39 4.63 20.02
CA ALA A 440 -2.05 4.07 19.86
C ALA A 440 -1.39 4.44 18.50
N ALA A 441 -2.12 5.05 17.56
CA ALA A 441 -1.59 5.39 16.25
C ALA A 441 -0.32 6.26 16.31
N PRO A 442 -0.25 7.35 17.14
CA PRO A 442 0.97 8.15 17.24
C PRO A 442 2.19 7.33 17.68
N LEU A 443 2.01 6.40 18.64
CA LEU A 443 3.10 5.56 19.14
C LEU A 443 3.61 4.56 18.09
N ARG A 444 2.70 3.96 17.31
CA ARG A 444 3.10 3.10 16.19
C ARG A 444 3.77 3.88 15.06
N ARG A 445 3.36 5.13 14.80
CA ARG A 445 4.00 6.02 13.81
C ARG A 445 5.44 6.31 14.15
N ARG A 446 5.78 6.54 15.43
CA ARG A 446 7.14 6.77 15.92
C ARG A 446 8.05 5.58 15.63
N ILE A 447 7.58 4.36 15.90
CA ILE A 447 8.30 3.12 15.59
C ILE A 447 8.58 3.05 14.09
N TYR A 448 7.59 3.32 13.23
CA TYR A 448 7.75 3.33 11.78
C TYR A 448 8.76 4.37 11.30
N ALA A 449 8.65 5.59 11.78
CA ALA A 449 9.55 6.66 11.41
C ALA A 449 11.00 6.30 11.75
N ARG A 450 11.24 5.73 12.92
CA ARG A 450 12.58 5.29 13.34
C ARG A 450 13.11 4.13 12.49
N ARG A 451 12.26 3.17 12.14
CA ARG A 451 12.63 2.08 11.22
C ARG A 451 13.10 2.61 9.87
N PHE A 452 12.43 3.63 9.30
CA PHE A 452 12.91 4.30 8.10
C PHE A 452 14.26 4.96 8.30
N GLY A 453 14.45 5.65 9.42
CA GLY A 453 15.70 6.31 9.74
C GLY A 453 16.88 5.34 9.92
N LEU A 454 16.61 4.06 10.20
CA LEU A 454 17.67 3.04 10.31
C LEU A 454 18.04 2.39 8.96
N ARG A 455 17.16 2.47 7.96
CA ARG A 455 17.40 1.85 6.64
C ARG A 455 18.47 2.60 5.84
N TYR A 456 18.55 3.92 6.00
CA TYR A 456 19.48 4.79 5.29
C TYR A 456 20.14 5.77 6.27
N GLU A 457 21.32 6.26 5.94
CA GLU A 457 22.02 7.26 6.78
C GLU A 457 21.16 8.53 6.97
N ARG A 458 20.45 8.93 5.93
CA ARG A 458 19.55 10.11 5.92
C ARG A 458 18.48 9.98 4.85
N ASN A 459 17.37 10.70 5.00
CA ASN A 459 16.23 10.60 4.09
C ASN A 459 15.82 11.97 3.53
N ILE A 460 15.34 11.99 2.28
CA ILE A 460 14.67 13.13 1.66
C ILE A 460 13.16 12.89 1.68
N LEU A 461 12.39 13.89 2.09
CA LEU A 461 10.94 13.88 1.97
C LEU A 461 10.52 14.44 0.61
N PHE A 462 10.04 13.57 -0.28
CA PHE A 462 9.46 13.97 -1.57
C PHE A 462 7.98 14.29 -1.39
N VAL A 463 7.54 15.45 -1.87
CA VAL A 463 6.13 15.86 -1.88
C VAL A 463 5.60 15.71 -3.30
N SER A 464 4.53 14.94 -3.48
CA SER A 464 3.99 14.61 -4.79
C SER A 464 2.47 14.41 -4.76
N HIS A 465 1.87 14.20 -5.93
CA HIS A 465 0.47 13.81 -6.09
C HIS A 465 0.27 12.28 -6.06
N THR A 466 -0.98 11.83 -6.21
CA THR A 466 -1.37 10.39 -6.21
C THR A 466 -1.67 9.81 -7.60
N TRP A 467 -1.54 10.59 -8.67
CA TRP A 467 -2.08 10.23 -10.00
C TRP A 467 -1.19 9.28 -10.83
N GLY A 468 -0.01 8.92 -10.35
CA GLY A 468 0.90 8.07 -11.12
C GLY A 468 1.59 8.81 -12.28
N GLY A 469 1.94 8.07 -13.34
CA GLY A 469 2.52 8.64 -14.56
C GLY A 469 4.02 8.95 -14.48
N GLY A 470 4.45 9.96 -15.25
CA GLY A 470 5.88 10.33 -15.40
C GLY A 470 6.55 10.76 -14.09
N ILE A 471 5.83 11.44 -13.20
CA ILE A 471 6.36 11.88 -11.90
C ILE A 471 6.63 10.68 -10.99
N GLU A 472 5.73 9.69 -10.97
CA GLU A 472 5.93 8.47 -10.18
C GLU A 472 7.16 7.68 -10.65
N ARG A 473 7.35 7.59 -11.98
CA ARG A 473 8.56 6.99 -12.55
C ARG A 473 9.81 7.78 -12.12
N HIS A 474 9.77 9.11 -12.21
CA HIS A 474 10.89 9.96 -11.79
C HIS A 474 11.24 9.78 -10.31
N ILE A 475 10.25 9.73 -9.42
CA ILE A 475 10.45 9.48 -7.98
C ILE A 475 11.15 8.14 -7.76
N ARG A 476 10.74 7.10 -8.46
CA ARG A 476 11.38 5.77 -8.39
C ARG A 476 12.81 5.79 -8.91
N ASP A 477 13.03 6.40 -10.07
CA ASP A 477 14.37 6.51 -10.67
C ASP A 477 15.31 7.34 -9.77
N MET A 478 14.80 8.41 -9.15
CA MET A 478 15.53 9.21 -8.16
C MET A 478 15.87 8.40 -6.90
N SER A 479 14.94 7.61 -6.38
CA SER A 479 15.18 6.76 -5.22
C SER A 479 16.31 5.77 -5.47
N LEU A 480 16.26 5.06 -6.61
CA LEU A 480 17.30 4.12 -7.02
C LEU A 480 18.67 4.81 -7.25
N MET A 481 18.65 6.03 -7.71
CA MET A 481 19.86 6.83 -7.92
C MET A 481 20.50 7.30 -6.61
N LEU A 482 19.69 7.64 -5.61
CA LEU A 482 20.15 8.19 -4.32
C LEU A 482 20.62 7.09 -3.35
N GLU A 483 20.06 5.89 -3.47
CA GLU A 483 20.36 4.75 -2.61
C GLU A 483 21.87 4.43 -2.48
N PRO A 484 22.70 4.40 -3.56
CA PRO A 484 24.14 4.18 -3.44
C PRO A 484 24.90 5.26 -2.66
N SER A 485 24.28 6.42 -2.43
CA SER A 485 24.82 7.53 -1.62
C SER A 485 24.35 7.47 -0.15
N GLY A 486 23.73 6.36 0.29
CA GLY A 486 23.18 6.22 1.64
C GLY A 486 21.94 7.10 1.90
N VAL A 487 21.30 7.62 0.83
CA VAL A 487 20.15 8.52 0.92
C VAL A 487 18.87 7.80 0.53
N GLY A 488 17.94 7.70 1.48
CA GLY A 488 16.62 7.16 1.26
C GLY A 488 15.60 8.22 0.84
N VAL A 489 14.45 7.75 0.35
CA VAL A 489 13.33 8.60 -0.07
C VAL A 489 12.05 8.19 0.65
N ILE A 490 11.40 9.15 1.28
CA ILE A 490 10.06 9.04 1.83
C ILE A 490 9.15 9.93 0.99
N VAL A 491 7.97 9.45 0.60
CA VAL A 491 7.05 10.23 -0.25
C VAL A 491 5.81 10.63 0.53
N LEU A 492 5.52 11.93 0.53
CA LEU A 492 4.32 12.53 1.10
C LEU A 492 3.30 12.82 -0.01
N ARG A 493 2.10 12.28 0.11
CA ARG A 493 1.02 12.44 -0.88
C ARG A 493 -0.28 12.90 -0.23
N PRO A 494 -1.08 13.74 -0.91
CA PRO A 494 -2.40 14.15 -0.40
C PRO A 494 -3.38 12.98 -0.38
N ARG A 495 -4.38 13.06 0.48
CA ARG A 495 -5.52 12.13 0.49
C ARG A 495 -6.81 12.87 0.07
N TYR A 496 -7.54 12.26 -0.82
CA TYR A 496 -8.85 12.76 -1.22
C TYR A 496 -9.92 12.38 -0.16
N PRO A 497 -10.93 13.21 0.12
CA PRO A 497 -11.21 14.50 -0.52
C PRO A 497 -10.47 15.71 0.09
N ASP A 498 -9.85 15.54 1.26
CA ASP A 498 -9.15 16.63 1.96
C ASP A 498 -7.66 16.63 1.58
N GLY A 499 -7.29 17.61 0.72
CA GLY A 499 -5.93 17.79 0.26
C GLY A 499 -4.91 18.23 1.34
N MET A 500 -5.32 18.42 2.60
CA MET A 500 -4.41 18.68 3.73
C MET A 500 -4.11 17.42 4.54
N VAL A 501 -4.93 16.38 4.43
CA VAL A 501 -4.62 15.08 5.00
C VAL A 501 -3.61 14.36 4.10
N ALA A 502 -2.54 13.87 4.69
CA ALA A 502 -1.43 13.27 3.97
C ALA A 502 -1.18 11.82 4.37
N ALA A 503 -0.52 11.11 3.48
CA ALA A 503 0.05 9.78 3.75
C ALA A 503 1.53 9.78 3.38
N PHE A 504 2.35 9.22 4.26
CA PHE A 504 3.74 8.91 3.96
C PHE A 504 3.83 7.51 3.32
N GLY A 505 4.77 7.33 2.42
CA GLY A 505 5.05 6.05 1.77
C GLY A 505 6.48 5.95 1.28
N SER A 506 6.84 4.81 0.70
CA SER A 506 8.10 4.65 -0.01
C SER A 506 7.88 4.69 -1.53
N PRO A 507 8.94 4.98 -2.34
CA PRO A 507 8.86 4.89 -3.80
C PRO A 507 8.59 3.48 -4.32
N GLU A 508 8.90 2.45 -3.52
CA GLU A 508 8.71 1.03 -3.85
C GLU A 508 7.26 0.55 -3.62
N ALA A 509 6.32 1.49 -3.48
CA ALA A 509 4.92 1.22 -3.14
C ALA A 509 4.71 0.50 -1.80
N ILE A 510 5.71 0.43 -0.93
CA ILE A 510 5.57 -0.05 0.45
C ILE A 510 4.68 0.93 1.20
N ARG A 511 3.45 0.54 1.42
CA ARG A 511 2.54 1.34 2.23
C ARG A 511 2.86 1.14 3.69
N ILE A 512 2.86 2.25 4.39
CA ILE A 512 3.08 2.26 5.82
C ILE A 512 1.71 2.40 6.47
N PRO A 513 1.14 1.32 7.04
CA PRO A 513 -0.24 1.33 7.52
C PRO A 513 -0.51 2.40 8.58
N ASN A 514 0.51 2.77 9.36
CA ASN A 514 0.36 3.72 10.47
C ASN A 514 0.62 5.19 10.09
N LEU A 515 1.20 5.48 8.94
CA LEU A 515 1.52 6.85 8.51
C LEU A 515 0.48 7.41 7.52
N LYS A 516 -0.75 6.93 7.59
CA LYS A 516 -1.91 7.42 6.83
C LYS A 516 -2.72 8.38 7.71
N LYS A 517 -3.40 9.35 7.08
CA LYS A 517 -4.33 10.28 7.77
C LYS A 517 -3.66 11.21 8.79
N LEU A 518 -2.58 11.87 8.37
CA LEU A 518 -2.00 12.99 9.11
C LEU A 518 -2.46 14.29 8.47
N ASP A 519 -3.08 15.17 9.25
CA ASP A 519 -3.40 16.53 8.81
C ASP A 519 -2.13 17.40 8.95
N LEU A 520 -1.66 17.96 7.83
CA LEU A 520 -0.39 18.70 7.80
C LEU A 520 -0.39 19.93 8.70
N GLN A 521 -1.55 20.51 8.99
CA GLN A 521 -1.68 21.68 9.84
C GLN A 521 -1.97 21.31 11.30
N ALA A 522 -2.94 20.41 11.53
CA ALA A 522 -3.34 20.00 12.87
C ALA A 522 -2.28 19.14 13.57
N ASP A 523 -1.60 18.26 12.81
CA ASP A 523 -0.61 17.30 13.33
C ASP A 523 0.84 17.76 13.08
N MET A 524 1.09 19.06 12.83
CA MET A 524 2.40 19.57 12.43
C MET A 524 3.52 19.18 13.39
N ALA A 525 3.31 19.32 14.69
CA ALA A 525 4.32 18.98 15.69
C ALA A 525 4.66 17.47 15.68
N GLU A 526 3.65 16.60 15.49
CA GLU A 526 3.87 15.15 15.34
C GLU A 526 4.66 14.87 14.05
N ILE A 527 4.29 15.50 12.93
CA ILE A 527 4.97 15.32 11.64
C ILE A 527 6.45 15.72 11.72
N VAL A 528 6.76 16.85 12.35
CA VAL A 528 8.14 17.29 12.59
C VAL A 528 8.93 16.26 13.41
N GLU A 529 8.32 15.70 14.45
CA GLU A 529 8.95 14.63 15.24
C GLU A 529 9.18 13.36 14.40
N LEU A 530 8.19 12.95 13.58
CA LEU A 530 8.33 11.80 12.68
C LEU A 530 9.43 12.02 11.64
N MET A 531 9.53 13.23 11.07
CA MET A 531 10.61 13.60 10.15
C MET A 531 11.99 13.47 10.82
N ARG A 532 12.11 13.94 12.07
CA ARG A 532 13.36 13.83 12.84
C ARG A 532 13.73 12.36 13.11
N LEU A 533 12.77 11.53 13.55
CA LEU A 533 12.97 10.10 13.78
C LEU A 533 13.36 9.34 12.52
N ALA A 534 12.80 9.75 11.39
CA ALA A 534 13.10 9.19 10.08
C ALA A 534 14.40 9.74 9.47
N GLY A 535 15.11 10.64 10.14
CA GLY A 535 16.35 11.23 9.61
C GLY A 535 16.14 12.10 8.35
N VAL A 536 14.98 12.75 8.25
CA VAL A 536 14.71 13.67 7.12
C VAL A 536 15.55 14.92 7.28
N PHE A 537 16.37 15.22 6.26
CA PHE A 537 17.25 16.37 6.23
C PHE A 537 16.93 17.39 5.14
N GLN A 538 15.97 17.07 4.25
CA GLN A 538 15.59 17.87 3.09
C GLN A 538 14.18 17.53 2.64
N ILE A 539 13.45 18.52 2.14
CA ILE A 539 12.17 18.34 1.42
C ILE A 539 12.40 18.63 -0.05
N HIS A 540 11.90 17.79 -0.95
CA HIS A 540 11.90 18.02 -2.38
C HIS A 540 10.49 17.93 -2.94
N VAL A 541 9.98 19.01 -3.49
CA VAL A 541 8.62 19.10 -4.05
C VAL A 541 8.66 18.73 -5.52
N HIS A 542 7.95 17.68 -5.89
CA HIS A 542 7.78 17.24 -7.27
C HIS A 542 6.45 17.70 -7.87
N SER A 543 5.39 17.79 -7.07
CA SER A 543 4.10 18.32 -7.51
C SER A 543 3.23 18.70 -6.31
N LEU A 544 2.51 19.82 -6.45
CA LEU A 544 1.48 20.24 -5.50
C LEU A 544 0.05 19.99 -6.03
N ALA A 545 -0.09 19.28 -7.13
CA ALA A 545 -1.39 18.89 -7.67
C ALA A 545 -2.14 17.96 -6.70
N GLY A 546 -3.44 18.22 -6.52
CA GLY A 546 -4.26 17.46 -5.57
C GLY A 546 -4.14 17.88 -4.11
N TRP A 547 -3.22 18.80 -3.78
CA TRP A 547 -3.16 19.44 -2.48
C TRP A 547 -4.12 20.63 -2.39
N ASP A 548 -4.65 20.89 -1.19
CA ASP A 548 -5.39 22.12 -0.89
C ASP A 548 -4.43 23.33 -1.01
N ASP A 549 -4.97 24.51 -1.34
CA ASP A 549 -4.15 25.71 -1.57
C ASP A 549 -3.44 26.25 -0.31
N ARG A 550 -3.85 25.82 0.89
CA ARG A 550 -3.13 26.06 2.16
C ARG A 550 -1.74 25.45 2.17
N ILE A 551 -1.44 24.48 1.28
CA ILE A 551 -0.12 23.86 1.19
C ILE A 551 1.01 24.86 0.96
N PHE A 552 0.71 25.97 0.25
CA PHE A 552 1.69 27.03 0.00
C PHE A 552 2.16 27.75 1.26
N ASP A 553 1.38 27.70 2.34
CA ASP A 553 1.72 28.30 3.64
C ASP A 553 2.20 27.23 4.63
N VAL A 554 1.54 26.06 4.63
CA VAL A 554 1.81 25.00 5.60
C VAL A 554 3.14 24.26 5.32
N LEU A 555 3.48 24.01 4.06
CA LEU A 555 4.73 23.32 3.73
C LEU A 555 5.99 24.12 4.07
N PRO A 556 6.06 25.44 3.80
CA PRO A 556 7.17 26.28 4.29
C PRO A 556 7.24 26.34 5.82
N ALA A 557 6.10 26.40 6.52
CA ALA A 557 6.06 26.38 7.99
C ALA A 557 6.59 25.05 8.54
N LEU A 558 6.18 23.92 7.96
CA LEU A 558 6.68 22.59 8.30
C LEU A 558 8.20 22.49 8.10
N ALA A 559 8.71 22.98 6.97
CA ALA A 559 10.14 22.97 6.66
C ALA A 559 10.94 23.81 7.66
N ALA A 560 10.41 25.00 8.02
CA ALA A 560 11.03 25.90 8.99
C ALA A 560 11.07 25.27 10.40
N GLU A 561 9.97 24.65 10.86
CA GLU A 561 9.90 23.97 12.14
C GLU A 561 10.83 22.74 12.19
N ALA A 562 10.87 21.97 11.11
CA ALA A 562 11.79 20.84 10.96
C ALA A 562 13.24 21.27 10.73
N ARG A 563 13.50 22.54 10.42
CA ARG A 563 14.82 23.10 10.06
C ARG A 563 15.47 22.41 8.86
N VAL A 564 14.69 22.13 7.84
CA VAL A 564 15.16 21.48 6.61
C VAL A 564 14.93 22.36 5.39
N PRO A 565 15.86 22.37 4.39
CA PRO A 565 15.67 23.09 3.15
C PRO A 565 14.58 22.48 2.29
N VAL A 566 13.98 23.31 1.43
CA VAL A 566 13.00 22.89 0.42
C VAL A 566 13.58 23.13 -0.96
N ASP A 567 13.54 22.10 -1.82
CA ASP A 567 13.83 22.18 -3.24
C ASP A 567 12.57 21.89 -4.06
N PHE A 568 12.56 22.31 -5.32
CA PHE A 568 11.41 22.16 -6.20
C PHE A 568 11.82 21.72 -7.62
N THR A 569 11.10 20.77 -8.21
CA THR A 569 11.23 20.41 -9.63
C THR A 569 9.94 20.71 -10.39
N PHE A 570 10.05 21.44 -11.51
CA PHE A 570 8.91 21.74 -12.39
C PHE A 570 8.58 20.55 -13.30
N HIS A 571 7.71 19.66 -12.84
CA HIS A 571 7.19 18.55 -13.65
C HIS A 571 5.96 18.93 -14.46
N ASP A 572 5.38 20.07 -14.17
CA ASP A 572 4.18 20.61 -14.78
C ASP A 572 4.25 22.17 -14.81
N PHE A 573 3.22 22.79 -15.30
CA PHE A 573 3.09 24.25 -15.35
C PHE A 573 2.14 24.83 -14.30
N MET A 574 1.99 24.16 -13.18
CA MET A 574 1.15 24.62 -12.07
C MET A 574 1.58 26.01 -11.55
N ALA A 575 2.87 26.33 -11.62
CA ALA A 575 3.39 27.68 -11.30
C ALA A 575 2.80 28.79 -12.19
N ILE A 576 2.36 28.45 -13.39
CA ILE A 576 1.82 29.38 -14.39
C ILE A 576 0.28 29.34 -14.38
N CYS A 577 -0.28 28.15 -14.29
CA CYS A 577 -1.72 27.92 -14.45
C CYS A 577 -2.23 26.79 -13.56
N PRO A 578 -3.35 26.97 -12.83
CA PRO A 578 -3.92 25.89 -12.00
C PRO A 578 -4.34 24.66 -12.81
N ARG A 579 -4.51 24.77 -14.14
CA ARG A 579 -4.75 23.62 -15.04
C ARG A 579 -3.52 22.77 -15.32
N ILE A 580 -2.42 22.99 -14.64
CA ILE A 580 -1.22 22.14 -14.66
C ILE A 580 -0.51 22.07 -16.02
N ASN A 581 -1.24 21.74 -17.10
CA ASN A 581 -0.73 21.54 -18.46
C ASN A 581 -1.05 22.70 -19.43
N MET A 582 -1.70 23.77 -18.97
CA MET A 582 -2.13 24.92 -19.77
C MET A 582 -3.02 24.54 -21.00
N VAL A 583 -3.79 23.47 -20.88
CA VAL A 583 -4.75 23.04 -21.89
C VAL A 583 -6.14 23.56 -21.52
N THR A 584 -6.80 24.21 -22.46
CA THR A 584 -8.17 24.73 -22.29
C THR A 584 -9.20 23.58 -22.17
N PRO A 585 -10.44 23.85 -21.73
CA PRO A 585 -11.50 22.85 -21.75
C PRO A 585 -11.79 22.26 -23.14
N SER A 586 -11.50 23.02 -24.22
CA SER A 586 -11.60 22.56 -25.60
C SER A 586 -10.43 21.68 -26.07
N GLY A 587 -9.46 21.37 -25.20
CA GLY A 587 -8.34 20.51 -25.54
C GLY A 587 -7.20 21.21 -26.32
N GLN A 588 -7.16 22.53 -26.29
CA GLN A 588 -6.11 23.30 -26.98
C GLN A 588 -5.09 23.86 -26.01
N PHE A 589 -3.81 23.84 -26.35
CA PHE A 589 -2.79 24.57 -25.62
C PHE A 589 -2.98 26.08 -25.78
N CYS A 590 -3.06 26.79 -24.64
CA CYS A 590 -3.38 28.22 -24.65
C CYS A 590 -2.21 29.16 -24.99
N GLY A 591 -0.97 28.61 -25.10
CA GLY A 591 0.24 29.39 -25.40
C GLY A 591 0.82 30.20 -24.24
N GLY A 592 0.08 30.36 -23.15
CA GLY A 592 0.46 31.11 -21.96
C GLY A 592 -0.70 31.98 -21.44
N PRO A 593 -0.63 32.46 -20.19
CA PRO A 593 -1.72 33.19 -19.59
C PRO A 593 -1.86 34.61 -20.16
N GLU A 594 -3.07 34.91 -20.54
CA GLU A 594 -3.59 36.26 -20.78
C GLU A 594 -4.75 36.50 -19.83
N ARG A 595 -4.72 37.59 -19.06
CA ARG A 595 -5.63 37.82 -17.92
C ARG A 595 -7.10 37.57 -18.23
N GLU A 596 -7.62 38.14 -19.33
CA GLU A 596 -9.05 38.02 -19.70
C GLU A 596 -9.38 36.61 -20.16
N LYS A 597 -8.56 36.02 -21.03
CA LYS A 597 -8.73 34.66 -21.52
C LYS A 597 -8.62 33.63 -20.40
N CYS A 598 -7.72 33.82 -19.42
CA CYS A 598 -7.59 32.92 -18.27
C CYS A 598 -8.82 32.97 -17.37
N ARG A 599 -9.39 34.17 -17.13
CA ARG A 599 -10.62 34.32 -16.35
C ARG A 599 -11.77 33.54 -16.97
N ASP A 600 -11.95 33.63 -18.27
CA ASP A 600 -13.01 32.92 -18.99
C ASP A 600 -12.77 31.43 -19.04
N CYS A 601 -11.51 31.01 -19.26
CA CYS A 601 -11.12 29.60 -19.26
C CYS A 601 -11.35 28.93 -17.89
N LEU A 602 -11.06 29.62 -16.78
CA LEU A 602 -11.23 29.07 -15.43
C LEU A 602 -12.68 29.09 -14.95
N LYS A 603 -13.46 30.11 -15.34
CA LYS A 603 -14.91 30.19 -15.01
C LYS A 603 -15.73 29.06 -15.62
N GLY A 604 -15.33 28.53 -16.76
CA GLY A 604 -15.99 27.43 -17.47
C GLY A 604 -15.80 26.05 -16.84
N ASP A 605 -15.11 25.95 -15.70
CA ASP A 605 -14.80 24.69 -15.05
C ASP A 605 -15.04 24.83 -13.53
N GLU A 606 -15.97 24.03 -13.00
CA GLU A 606 -16.33 24.06 -11.56
C GLU A 606 -15.12 23.87 -10.64
N ALA A 607 -14.15 23.03 -11.03
CA ALA A 607 -12.95 22.77 -10.25
C ALA A 607 -12.07 24.00 -10.04
N PHE A 608 -12.16 25.01 -10.92
CA PHE A 608 -11.37 26.25 -10.88
C PHE A 608 -12.24 27.50 -10.74
N SER A 609 -13.54 27.33 -10.50
CA SER A 609 -14.47 28.45 -10.34
C SER A 609 -14.07 29.33 -9.16
N GLY A 610 -13.79 30.61 -9.43
CA GLY A 610 -13.35 31.58 -8.43
C GLY A 610 -11.82 31.66 -8.24
N VAL A 611 -11.01 30.87 -8.94
CA VAL A 611 -9.55 31.00 -8.92
C VAL A 611 -9.13 32.22 -9.77
N ASP A 612 -8.42 33.15 -9.14
CA ASP A 612 -7.74 34.27 -9.82
C ASP A 612 -6.30 33.87 -10.19
N VAL A 613 -6.00 33.89 -11.49
CA VAL A 613 -4.69 33.41 -11.98
C VAL A 613 -3.51 34.24 -11.50
N GLU A 614 -3.71 35.57 -11.34
CA GLU A 614 -2.63 36.46 -10.88
C GLU A 614 -2.31 36.22 -9.40
N ARG A 615 -3.37 36.04 -8.59
CA ARG A 615 -3.24 35.68 -7.18
C ARG A 615 -2.59 34.30 -7.05
N TRP A 616 -2.98 33.33 -7.88
CA TRP A 616 -2.35 32.01 -7.94
C TRP A 616 -0.87 32.09 -8.22
N GLN A 617 -0.47 32.79 -9.27
CA GLN A 617 0.95 32.99 -9.63
C GLN A 617 1.72 33.76 -8.55
N SER A 618 1.07 34.72 -7.87
CA SER A 618 1.73 35.44 -6.75
C SER A 618 2.01 34.50 -5.59
N ARG A 619 1.04 33.69 -5.16
CA ARG A 619 1.25 32.69 -4.09
C ARG A 619 2.35 31.70 -4.46
N PHE A 620 2.35 31.24 -5.70
CA PHE A 620 3.39 30.31 -6.17
C PHE A 620 4.78 30.97 -6.15
N ARG A 621 4.90 32.23 -6.57
CA ARG A 621 6.16 32.98 -6.48
C ARG A 621 6.63 33.15 -5.03
N ASP A 622 5.72 33.46 -4.12
CA ASP A 622 6.04 33.63 -2.72
C ASP A 622 6.55 32.31 -2.10
N PHE A 623 5.92 31.20 -2.44
CA PHE A 623 6.41 29.87 -2.08
C PHE A 623 7.82 29.59 -2.65
N MET A 624 8.05 29.93 -3.94
CA MET A 624 9.35 29.72 -4.60
C MET A 624 10.51 30.53 -3.99
N LYS A 625 10.23 31.68 -3.37
CA LYS A 625 11.27 32.47 -2.65
C LYS A 625 11.87 31.68 -1.48
N GLY A 626 11.10 30.80 -0.86
CA GLY A 626 11.53 29.95 0.26
C GLY A 626 12.28 28.68 -0.17
N THR A 627 12.33 28.37 -1.47
CA THR A 627 13.03 27.17 -1.96
C THR A 627 14.52 27.46 -2.18
N ARG A 628 15.37 26.50 -1.80
CA ARG A 628 16.83 26.55 -2.01
C ARG A 628 17.18 26.44 -3.49
N PHE A 629 16.74 25.35 -4.13
CA PHE A 629 16.93 25.09 -5.56
C PHE A 629 15.59 24.92 -6.29
N ARG A 630 15.58 25.30 -7.56
CA ARG A 630 14.45 25.18 -8.48
C ARG A 630 14.95 24.50 -9.74
N PHE A 631 14.52 23.29 -9.99
CA PHE A 631 14.97 22.46 -11.10
C PHE A 631 13.91 22.40 -12.21
N ALA A 632 14.37 22.41 -13.46
CA ALA A 632 13.55 22.10 -14.62
C ALA A 632 14.18 20.95 -15.41
N PRO A 633 13.40 19.97 -15.89
CA PRO A 633 13.97 18.82 -16.58
C PRO A 633 14.40 19.10 -18.02
N SER A 634 14.05 20.28 -18.56
CA SER A 634 14.42 20.71 -19.91
C SER A 634 14.59 22.24 -19.99
N ARG A 635 15.27 22.74 -21.03
CA ARG A 635 15.39 24.17 -21.31
C ARG A 635 14.04 24.78 -21.68
N ASP A 636 13.23 24.09 -22.45
CA ASP A 636 11.86 24.56 -22.79
C ASP A 636 11.05 24.82 -21.52
N THR A 637 11.06 23.89 -20.55
CA THR A 637 10.37 24.06 -19.26
C THR A 637 10.94 25.26 -18.50
N ALA A 638 12.28 25.35 -18.37
CA ALA A 638 12.92 26.46 -17.68
C ALA A 638 12.55 27.82 -18.31
N ASN A 639 12.58 27.90 -19.64
CA ASN A 639 12.27 29.16 -20.37
C ASN A 639 10.79 29.57 -20.20
N ARG A 640 9.87 28.60 -20.10
CA ARG A 640 8.44 28.89 -19.88
C ARG A 640 8.14 29.36 -18.48
N VAL A 641 8.81 28.81 -17.45
CA VAL A 641 8.52 29.16 -16.05
C VAL A 641 9.26 30.42 -15.60
N LYS A 642 10.48 30.73 -16.11
CA LYS A 642 11.31 31.90 -15.74
C LYS A 642 10.54 33.21 -15.72
N PRO A 643 9.73 33.61 -16.73
CA PRO A 643 8.98 34.87 -16.73
C PRO A 643 8.06 35.06 -15.51
N PHE A 644 7.60 33.97 -14.92
CA PHE A 644 6.66 33.95 -13.78
C PHE A 644 7.36 33.94 -12.43
N LEU A 645 8.69 33.81 -12.39
CA LEU A 645 9.50 33.68 -11.17
C LEU A 645 10.27 34.94 -10.79
N ASN A 646 10.02 36.09 -11.45
CA ASN A 646 10.65 37.38 -11.15
C ASN A 646 12.21 37.30 -11.05
N GLY A 647 12.86 36.60 -11.98
CA GLY A 647 14.32 36.50 -12.05
C GLY A 647 14.96 35.46 -11.11
N MET A 648 14.18 34.66 -10.39
CA MET A 648 14.74 33.55 -9.62
C MET A 648 15.40 32.52 -10.56
N ALA A 649 16.56 32.01 -10.16
CA ALA A 649 17.31 31.01 -10.93
C ALA A 649 16.52 29.70 -11.02
N VAL A 650 16.61 29.06 -12.18
CA VAL A 650 16.06 27.71 -12.46
C VAL A 650 17.17 26.91 -13.12
N ASP A 651 17.61 25.87 -12.45
CA ASP A 651 18.68 24.99 -12.92
C ASP A 651 18.11 23.87 -13.77
N ILE A 652 18.78 23.56 -14.88
CA ILE A 652 18.35 22.48 -15.74
C ILE A 652 18.90 21.16 -15.18
N ARG A 653 17.99 20.27 -14.79
CA ARG A 653 18.30 18.93 -14.30
C ARG A 653 17.42 17.91 -15.01
N PRO A 654 17.88 17.38 -16.16
CA PRO A 654 17.17 16.27 -16.83
C PRO A 654 16.97 15.09 -15.89
N HIS A 655 15.90 14.34 -16.09
CA HIS A 655 15.60 13.20 -15.24
C HIS A 655 16.72 12.13 -15.28
N PRO A 656 17.01 11.44 -14.17
CA PRO A 656 17.80 10.21 -14.24
C PRO A 656 17.07 9.22 -15.13
N GLU A 657 17.79 8.53 -15.97
CA GLU A 657 17.24 7.54 -16.90
C GLU A 657 18.15 6.35 -17.07
N LYS A 658 17.54 5.17 -17.10
CA LYS A 658 18.20 3.94 -17.52
C LYS A 658 17.30 3.26 -18.56
N ASN A 659 17.83 3.09 -19.77
CA ASN A 659 17.09 2.42 -20.82
C ASN A 659 16.98 0.92 -20.61
N LEU A 660 15.77 0.39 -20.81
CA LEU A 660 15.47 -1.03 -20.81
C LEU A 660 15.54 -1.62 -22.24
N ILE A 661 15.39 -0.78 -23.28
CA ILE A 661 15.36 -1.21 -24.69
C ILE A 661 16.78 -1.08 -25.27
N ARG A 662 17.30 -2.15 -25.84
CA ARG A 662 18.69 -2.22 -26.34
C ARG A 662 18.82 -2.59 -27.82
N ALA A 663 17.70 -2.66 -28.56
CA ALA A 663 17.70 -3.06 -29.96
C ALA A 663 16.64 -2.31 -30.77
N SER A 664 16.85 -2.14 -32.08
CA SER A 664 15.84 -1.54 -32.96
C SER A 664 14.62 -2.45 -33.07
N MET A 665 13.44 -1.92 -32.77
CA MET A 665 12.14 -2.58 -32.79
C MET A 665 11.25 -2.07 -33.94
N ALA A 666 11.68 -1.00 -34.64
CA ALA A 666 10.98 -0.47 -35.80
C ALA A 666 10.99 -1.48 -36.95
N ALA A 667 9.82 -1.79 -37.49
CA ALA A 667 9.71 -2.68 -38.62
C ALA A 667 10.26 -1.99 -39.89
N PRO A 668 10.91 -2.73 -40.81
CA PRO A 668 11.29 -2.18 -42.09
C PRO A 668 10.04 -1.85 -42.93
N PHE A 669 10.03 -0.67 -43.53
CA PHE A 669 8.98 -0.23 -44.44
C PHE A 669 9.37 -0.57 -45.88
N ARG A 670 8.44 -1.11 -46.68
CA ARG A 670 8.62 -1.40 -48.12
C ARG A 670 7.59 -0.63 -48.93
N ASP A 671 7.95 -0.30 -50.16
CA ASP A 671 7.01 0.40 -51.02
C ASP A 671 5.74 -0.47 -51.27
N GLY A 672 4.59 0.16 -51.07
CA GLY A 672 3.28 -0.49 -51.10
C GLY A 672 2.75 -0.98 -49.75
N ASP A 673 3.54 -0.93 -48.67
CA ASP A 673 3.07 -1.26 -47.35
C ASP A 673 2.12 -0.16 -46.79
N ILE A 674 1.20 -0.58 -45.93
CA ILE A 674 0.44 0.36 -45.09
C ILE A 674 1.39 0.89 -44.00
N LEU A 675 1.54 2.20 -43.92
CA LEU A 675 2.39 2.84 -42.94
C LEU A 675 1.75 2.72 -41.56
N ARG A 676 2.39 1.97 -40.66
CA ARG A 676 1.93 1.74 -39.27
C ARG A 676 2.64 2.69 -38.32
N VAL A 677 1.84 3.55 -37.65
CA VAL A 677 2.30 4.60 -36.74
C VAL A 677 2.02 4.20 -35.31
N ALA A 678 3.06 3.96 -34.52
CA ALA A 678 2.93 3.69 -33.09
C ALA A 678 2.59 4.98 -32.33
N VAL A 679 1.60 4.92 -31.44
CA VAL A 679 1.24 6.01 -30.52
C VAL A 679 1.21 5.44 -29.09
N PRO A 680 2.35 5.44 -28.37
CA PRO A 680 2.41 4.80 -27.06
C PRO A 680 1.89 5.62 -25.92
N GLY A 681 1.33 4.95 -24.91
CA GLY A 681 0.91 5.46 -23.62
C GLY A 681 -0.60 5.55 -23.43
N ALA A 682 -0.99 6.23 -22.33
CA ALA A 682 -2.38 6.59 -22.03
C ALA A 682 -2.72 7.90 -22.76
N VAL A 683 -3.35 7.77 -23.94
CA VAL A 683 -3.61 8.91 -24.84
C VAL A 683 -4.91 9.61 -24.44
N GLY A 684 -4.83 10.51 -23.47
CA GLY A 684 -5.92 11.39 -23.05
C GLY A 684 -5.96 12.70 -23.83
N LEU A 685 -6.85 13.62 -23.41
CA LEU A 685 -7.08 14.91 -24.09
C LEU A 685 -5.78 15.72 -24.28
N HIS A 686 -5.02 15.92 -23.21
CA HIS A 686 -3.75 16.66 -23.22
C HIS A 686 -2.65 15.92 -23.99
N LYS A 687 -2.71 14.61 -24.09
CA LYS A 687 -1.82 13.76 -24.89
C LYS A 687 -2.26 13.68 -26.37
N GLY A 688 -3.25 14.45 -26.80
CA GLY A 688 -3.66 14.60 -28.20
C GLY A 688 -4.64 13.57 -28.70
N ALA A 689 -5.46 12.96 -27.86
CA ALA A 689 -6.48 11.98 -28.27
C ALA A 689 -7.40 12.52 -29.38
N GLU A 690 -7.81 13.79 -29.28
CA GLU A 690 -8.69 14.41 -30.29
C GLU A 690 -7.95 14.67 -31.61
N VAL A 691 -6.69 15.08 -31.56
CA VAL A 691 -5.83 15.25 -32.75
C VAL A 691 -5.64 13.90 -33.45
N LEU A 692 -5.31 12.86 -32.70
CA LEU A 692 -5.16 11.51 -33.21
C LEU A 692 -6.45 10.97 -33.84
N TYR A 693 -7.60 11.18 -33.16
CA TYR A 693 -8.90 10.74 -33.68
C TYR A 693 -9.22 11.39 -35.01
N ARG A 694 -9.06 12.71 -35.12
CA ARG A 694 -9.29 13.43 -36.37
C ARG A 694 -8.33 13.02 -37.48
N ALA A 695 -7.06 12.81 -37.18
CA ALA A 695 -6.09 12.30 -38.15
C ALA A 695 -6.46 10.90 -38.65
N ALA A 696 -6.84 10.00 -37.76
CA ALA A 696 -7.26 8.64 -38.13
C ALA A 696 -8.56 8.65 -38.95
N ALA A 697 -9.55 9.48 -38.58
CA ALA A 697 -10.80 9.61 -39.31
C ALA A 697 -10.58 10.19 -40.73
N HIS A 698 -9.72 11.22 -40.87
CA HIS A 698 -9.34 11.77 -42.18
C HIS A 698 -8.61 10.71 -43.04
N ALA A 699 -7.63 9.99 -42.47
CA ALA A 699 -6.93 8.94 -43.18
C ALA A 699 -7.89 7.86 -43.70
N ARG A 700 -8.90 7.48 -42.88
CA ARG A 700 -9.95 6.54 -43.30
C ARG A 700 -10.84 7.10 -44.40
N LEU A 701 -11.31 8.35 -44.26
CA LEU A 701 -12.16 9.01 -45.26
C LEU A 701 -11.47 9.10 -46.65
N MET A 702 -10.18 9.45 -46.63
CA MET A 702 -9.37 9.64 -47.83
C MET A 702 -8.73 8.33 -48.36
N ASN A 703 -9.00 7.21 -47.71
CA ASN A 703 -8.45 5.91 -47.98
C ASN A 703 -6.89 5.92 -48.07
N LEU A 704 -6.24 6.67 -47.17
CA LEU A 704 -4.79 6.77 -47.11
C LEU A 704 -4.18 5.47 -46.61
N PRO A 705 -2.97 5.07 -47.07
CA PRO A 705 -2.30 3.85 -46.62
C PRO A 705 -1.66 4.05 -45.21
N LEU A 706 -2.49 4.46 -44.21
CA LEU A 706 -2.11 4.76 -42.83
C LEU A 706 -2.91 3.92 -41.86
N GLN A 707 -2.23 3.29 -40.91
CA GLN A 707 -2.79 2.62 -39.76
C GLN A 707 -2.15 3.19 -38.47
N TYR A 708 -2.97 3.62 -37.52
CA TYR A 708 -2.51 4.05 -36.22
C TYR A 708 -2.59 2.89 -35.22
N VAL A 709 -1.51 2.68 -34.48
CA VAL A 709 -1.43 1.64 -33.44
C VAL A 709 -1.23 2.33 -32.09
N VAL A 710 -2.31 2.47 -31.31
CA VAL A 710 -2.21 2.95 -29.94
C VAL A 710 -1.63 1.82 -29.09
N VAL A 711 -0.36 1.96 -28.72
CA VAL A 711 0.31 1.05 -27.80
C VAL A 711 -0.03 1.50 -26.40
N GLY A 712 -1.16 1.02 -25.91
CA GLY A 712 -1.82 1.49 -24.71
C GLY A 712 -3.31 1.63 -24.92
N TYR A 713 -3.88 2.69 -24.39
CA TYR A 713 -5.32 2.96 -24.44
C TYR A 713 -5.62 4.46 -24.62
N THR A 714 -6.87 4.79 -24.94
CA THR A 714 -7.36 6.16 -25.03
C THR A 714 -8.54 6.36 -24.07
N ASN A 715 -8.97 7.61 -23.90
CA ASN A 715 -10.18 7.91 -23.13
C ASN A 715 -11.49 7.54 -23.85
N ARG A 716 -11.43 7.06 -25.12
CA ARG A 716 -12.58 6.69 -25.96
C ARG A 716 -12.27 5.55 -26.96
N ASP A 717 -11.70 4.47 -26.49
CA ASP A 717 -11.24 3.32 -27.29
C ASP A 717 -12.29 2.80 -28.28
N ALA A 718 -13.54 2.65 -27.83
CA ALA A 718 -14.62 2.15 -28.66
C ALA A 718 -14.91 3.04 -29.89
N ASP A 719 -14.64 4.35 -29.83
CA ASP A 719 -14.83 5.25 -30.98
C ASP A 719 -13.67 5.12 -31.98
N PHE A 720 -12.44 4.95 -31.47
CA PHE A 720 -11.29 4.71 -32.33
C PHE A 720 -11.40 3.37 -33.09
N GLU A 721 -11.83 2.31 -32.43
CA GLU A 721 -11.99 0.98 -33.06
C GLU A 721 -13.02 0.99 -34.19
N LYS A 722 -14.08 1.81 -34.11
CA LYS A 722 -15.08 1.97 -35.17
C LYS A 722 -14.49 2.55 -36.47
N LEU A 723 -13.38 3.26 -36.42
CA LEU A 723 -12.73 3.81 -37.62
C LEU A 723 -12.13 2.72 -38.51
N GLY A 724 -11.75 1.57 -37.94
CA GLY A 724 -11.22 0.40 -38.68
C GLY A 724 -9.74 0.52 -39.13
N ASN A 725 -9.13 1.70 -39.07
CA ASN A 725 -7.71 1.94 -39.31
C ASN A 725 -6.93 2.30 -38.05
N VAL A 726 -7.52 2.09 -36.88
CA VAL A 726 -6.88 2.21 -35.59
C VAL A 726 -6.89 0.87 -34.89
N ARG A 727 -5.75 0.48 -34.34
CA ARG A 727 -5.61 -0.68 -33.45
C ARG A 727 -5.23 -0.18 -32.04
N ILE A 728 -5.90 -0.70 -31.02
CA ILE A 728 -5.58 -0.42 -29.62
C ILE A 728 -5.06 -1.72 -29.00
N THR A 729 -3.88 -1.66 -28.35
CA THR A 729 -3.28 -2.86 -27.74
C THR A 729 -3.78 -3.12 -26.32
N GLY A 730 -4.36 -2.11 -25.68
CA GLY A 730 -4.75 -2.16 -24.27
C GLY A 730 -3.55 -1.89 -23.34
N LEU A 731 -3.82 -2.03 -22.06
CA LEU A 731 -2.81 -1.86 -21.01
C LEU A 731 -1.66 -2.85 -21.17
N TYR A 732 -0.46 -2.42 -20.85
CA TYR A 732 0.75 -3.23 -20.90
C TYR A 732 1.67 -2.93 -19.71
N ALA A 733 2.46 -3.92 -19.31
CA ALA A 733 3.58 -3.69 -18.40
C ALA A 733 4.78 -3.12 -19.19
N HIS A 734 5.59 -2.29 -18.57
CA HIS A 734 6.70 -1.61 -19.24
C HIS A 734 7.68 -2.61 -19.92
N GLU A 735 7.84 -3.77 -19.31
CA GLU A 735 8.66 -4.88 -19.81
C GLU A 735 8.14 -5.47 -21.12
N ASP A 736 6.84 -5.40 -21.37
CA ASP A 736 6.18 -5.98 -22.55
C ASP A 736 6.28 -5.08 -23.78
N LEU A 737 6.73 -3.83 -23.62
CA LEU A 737 6.71 -2.81 -24.68
C LEU A 737 7.45 -3.27 -25.94
N ASN A 738 8.58 -3.95 -25.77
CA ASN A 738 9.39 -4.48 -26.90
C ASN A 738 8.64 -5.52 -27.71
N GLU A 739 7.99 -6.48 -27.04
CA GLU A 739 7.22 -7.54 -27.69
C GLU A 739 6.03 -6.94 -28.44
N ILE A 740 5.41 -5.90 -27.89
CA ILE A 740 4.28 -5.22 -28.53
C ILE A 740 4.74 -4.52 -29.80
N PHE A 741 5.85 -3.76 -29.80
CA PHE A 741 6.36 -3.11 -31.00
C PHE A 741 6.69 -4.11 -32.10
N VAL A 742 7.34 -5.23 -31.77
CA VAL A 742 7.66 -6.30 -32.74
C VAL A 742 6.37 -6.94 -33.30
N ARG A 743 5.42 -7.28 -32.42
CA ARG A 743 4.15 -7.90 -32.80
C ARG A 743 3.32 -7.01 -33.73
N GLU A 744 3.22 -5.73 -33.38
CA GLU A 744 2.40 -4.77 -34.13
C GLU A 744 3.10 -4.26 -35.43
N ARG A 745 4.40 -4.52 -35.58
CA ARG A 745 5.19 -4.18 -36.78
C ARG A 745 5.06 -2.70 -37.16
N CYS A 746 5.23 -1.80 -36.19
CA CYS A 746 5.19 -0.36 -36.43
C CYS A 746 6.46 0.12 -37.16
N HIS A 747 6.31 1.11 -38.05
CA HIS A 747 7.40 1.61 -38.91
C HIS A 747 8.00 2.91 -38.35
N LEU A 748 7.15 3.78 -37.81
CA LEU A 748 7.51 5.02 -37.13
C LEU A 748 6.59 5.22 -35.90
N ALA A 749 6.89 6.23 -35.10
CA ALA A 749 6.08 6.56 -33.95
C ALA A 749 5.65 8.04 -33.96
N MET A 750 4.56 8.35 -33.26
CA MET A 750 4.06 9.71 -33.08
C MET A 750 3.72 9.97 -31.62
N ILE A 751 4.12 11.13 -31.11
CA ILE A 751 3.67 11.69 -29.83
C ILE A 751 2.76 12.89 -30.16
N PRO A 752 1.43 12.70 -30.18
CA PRO A 752 0.49 13.72 -30.62
C PRO A 752 0.16 14.77 -29.54
N SER A 753 0.99 14.88 -28.49
CA SER A 753 0.82 15.75 -27.33
C SER A 753 0.53 17.19 -27.76
N VAL A 754 -0.59 17.75 -27.28
CA VAL A 754 -1.03 19.13 -27.63
C VAL A 754 -0.48 20.19 -26.67
N TRP A 755 0.32 19.77 -25.67
CA TRP A 755 0.96 20.67 -24.72
C TRP A 755 2.48 20.42 -24.67
N PRO A 756 3.27 21.41 -24.27
CA PRO A 756 4.71 21.24 -24.12
C PRO A 756 5.01 20.33 -22.93
N GLU A 757 5.27 19.04 -23.17
CA GLU A 757 5.68 18.13 -22.11
C GLU A 757 6.98 18.64 -21.45
N THR A 758 7.10 18.46 -20.15
CA THR A 758 8.27 18.92 -19.40
C THR A 758 9.49 18.02 -19.59
N TYR A 759 9.28 16.72 -19.90
CA TYR A 759 10.36 15.76 -20.13
C TYR A 759 10.08 14.73 -21.24
N SER A 760 9.00 13.95 -21.16
CA SER A 760 8.62 12.84 -22.07
C SER A 760 9.49 11.60 -21.96
N TYR A 761 9.21 10.70 -21.03
CA TYR A 761 9.81 9.35 -20.98
C TYR A 761 9.48 8.51 -22.22
N THR A 762 8.28 8.69 -22.76
CA THR A 762 7.84 8.02 -24.00
C THR A 762 8.77 8.29 -25.16
N LEU A 763 9.31 9.51 -25.28
CA LEU A 763 10.30 9.83 -26.30
C LEU A 763 11.57 8.98 -26.13
N SER A 764 12.08 8.86 -24.91
CA SER A 764 13.27 8.04 -24.62
C SER A 764 13.08 6.58 -25.01
N GLU A 765 11.90 6.03 -24.73
CA GLU A 765 11.51 4.66 -25.08
C GLU A 765 11.49 4.47 -26.58
N LEU A 766 10.88 5.37 -27.33
CA LEU A 766 10.79 5.31 -28.79
C LEU A 766 12.14 5.43 -29.47
N LEU A 767 12.98 6.37 -29.03
CA LEU A 767 14.34 6.54 -29.57
C LEU A 767 15.23 5.33 -29.27
N SER A 768 15.08 4.74 -28.09
CA SER A 768 15.79 3.51 -27.72
C SER A 768 15.33 2.30 -28.52
N ALA A 769 14.07 2.29 -28.95
CA ALA A 769 13.51 1.29 -29.85
C ALA A 769 13.83 1.59 -31.34
N GLY A 770 14.58 2.64 -31.66
CA GLY A 770 15.03 2.98 -33.01
C GLY A 770 13.95 3.53 -33.93
N PHE A 771 12.88 4.13 -33.36
CA PHE A 771 11.83 4.74 -34.18
C PHE A 771 12.21 6.15 -34.66
N HIS A 772 11.80 6.51 -35.87
CA HIS A 772 11.54 7.88 -36.22
C HIS A 772 10.34 8.35 -35.43
N VAL A 773 10.43 9.55 -34.84
CA VAL A 773 9.39 10.05 -33.95
C VAL A 773 8.81 11.36 -34.47
N ALA A 774 7.54 11.35 -34.78
CA ALA A 774 6.79 12.53 -35.19
C ALA A 774 6.25 13.28 -33.96
N VAL A 775 6.62 14.55 -33.79
CA VAL A 775 6.18 15.42 -32.70
C VAL A 775 5.90 16.84 -33.18
N PHE A 776 5.03 17.56 -32.51
CA PHE A 776 4.88 19.01 -32.73
C PHE A 776 6.14 19.78 -32.24
N PRO A 777 6.54 20.90 -32.90
CA PRO A 777 7.79 21.62 -32.63
C PRO A 777 7.71 22.51 -31.38
N PHE A 778 7.35 21.91 -30.23
CA PHE A 778 7.34 22.56 -28.92
C PHE A 778 7.54 21.55 -27.78
N GLY A 779 7.91 22.07 -26.60
CA GLY A 779 8.07 21.27 -25.39
C GLY A 779 9.36 20.44 -25.38
N ALA A 780 9.60 19.77 -24.26
CA ALA A 780 10.78 18.93 -24.08
C ALA A 780 10.83 17.75 -25.06
N GLN A 781 9.69 17.24 -25.51
CA GLN A 781 9.61 16.16 -26.48
C GLN A 781 10.27 16.57 -27.82
N TYR A 782 10.11 17.82 -28.27
CA TYR A 782 10.76 18.31 -29.48
C TYR A 782 12.23 18.71 -29.23
N GLU A 783 12.49 19.50 -28.17
CA GLU A 783 13.84 19.91 -27.77
C GLU A 783 14.79 18.70 -27.67
N ARG A 784 14.40 17.70 -26.87
CA ARG A 784 15.18 16.49 -26.64
C ARG A 784 15.37 15.65 -27.93
N LEU A 785 14.30 15.55 -28.74
CA LEU A 785 14.37 14.80 -30.00
C LEU A 785 15.42 15.40 -30.94
N VAL A 786 15.37 16.72 -31.16
CA VAL A 786 16.27 17.41 -32.11
C VAL A 786 17.72 17.44 -31.57
N GLU A 787 17.91 17.58 -30.27
CA GLU A 787 19.24 17.57 -29.66
C GLU A 787 19.89 16.19 -29.59
N THR A 788 19.09 15.14 -29.36
CA THR A 788 19.62 13.80 -29.12
C THR A 788 19.68 12.94 -30.39
N ALA A 789 18.69 13.08 -31.27
CA ALA A 789 18.53 12.26 -32.47
C ALA A 789 17.90 13.04 -33.63
N PRO A 790 18.56 14.06 -34.14
CA PRO A 790 18.02 14.91 -35.21
C PRO A 790 17.66 14.10 -36.47
N ASP A 791 18.40 13.04 -36.77
CA ASP A 791 18.14 12.17 -37.90
C ASP A 791 16.86 11.30 -37.76
N LEU A 792 16.33 11.15 -36.57
CA LEU A 792 15.09 10.41 -36.29
C LEU A 792 13.89 11.37 -36.08
N ALA A 793 14.12 12.68 -36.18
CA ALA A 793 13.11 13.68 -35.90
C ALA A 793 12.20 13.92 -37.12
N ILE A 794 10.88 13.85 -36.90
CA ILE A 794 9.85 14.27 -37.83
C ILE A 794 9.10 15.43 -37.18
N SER A 795 9.23 16.64 -37.73
CA SER A 795 8.52 17.82 -37.22
C SER A 795 7.13 17.90 -37.82
N LEU A 796 6.11 17.67 -37.01
CA LEU A 796 4.70 17.84 -37.43
C LEU A 796 4.40 19.34 -37.63
N PRO A 797 3.67 19.73 -38.68
CA PRO A 797 3.28 21.10 -38.86
C PRO A 797 2.28 21.54 -37.78
N MET A 798 2.42 22.77 -37.28
CA MET A 798 1.56 23.32 -36.22
C MET A 798 0.09 23.39 -36.63
N GLU A 799 -0.18 23.58 -37.92
CA GLU A 799 -1.52 23.54 -38.53
C GLU A 799 -2.20 22.19 -38.29
N GLY A 800 -1.44 21.11 -38.14
CA GLY A 800 -1.94 19.77 -37.82
C GLY A 800 -2.74 19.68 -36.50
N LEU A 801 -2.56 20.62 -35.59
CA LEU A 801 -3.39 20.72 -34.38
C LEU A 801 -4.87 21.00 -34.70
N THR A 802 -5.15 21.67 -35.82
CA THR A 802 -6.51 22.01 -36.29
C THR A 802 -6.90 21.29 -37.59
N ASP A 803 -5.94 21.03 -38.49
CA ASP A 803 -6.14 20.33 -39.75
C ASP A 803 -5.47 18.95 -39.76
N PRO A 804 -6.24 17.86 -39.63
CA PRO A 804 -5.70 16.51 -39.59
C PRO A 804 -5.00 16.06 -40.88
N ALA A 805 -5.32 16.68 -42.03
CA ALA A 805 -4.70 16.38 -43.31
C ALA A 805 -3.19 16.64 -43.25
N MET A 806 -2.78 17.74 -42.63
CA MET A 806 -1.39 18.10 -42.54
C MET A 806 -0.54 17.06 -41.79
N ILE A 807 -1.10 16.42 -40.74
CA ILE A 807 -0.43 15.31 -40.04
C ILE A 807 -0.23 14.13 -40.98
N ASN A 808 -1.32 13.71 -41.63
CA ASN A 808 -1.30 12.51 -42.48
C ASN A 808 -0.34 12.67 -43.67
N TRP A 809 -0.31 13.83 -44.32
CA TRP A 809 0.62 14.12 -45.39
C TRP A 809 2.07 14.14 -44.91
N CYS A 810 2.36 14.81 -43.79
CA CYS A 810 3.68 14.84 -43.19
C CYS A 810 4.21 13.41 -42.85
N LEU A 811 3.36 12.53 -42.30
CA LEU A 811 3.72 11.15 -42.02
C LEU A 811 3.98 10.34 -43.31
N LEU A 812 3.18 10.56 -44.35
CA LEU A 812 3.37 9.88 -45.65
C LEU A 812 4.62 10.38 -46.40
N ASP A 813 4.92 11.67 -46.35
CA ASP A 813 6.13 12.23 -46.96
C ASP A 813 7.43 11.75 -46.30
N SER A 814 7.35 11.38 -45.00
CA SER A 814 8.48 10.84 -44.21
C SER A 814 8.86 9.41 -44.61
N ARG A 815 8.13 8.74 -45.52
CA ARG A 815 8.38 7.32 -45.92
C ARG A 815 9.77 7.12 -46.51
N ASP A 816 10.24 8.03 -47.37
CA ASP A 816 11.55 7.93 -48.01
C ASP A 816 12.70 8.01 -47.02
N ASP A 817 12.56 8.84 -45.95
CA ASP A 817 13.52 8.90 -44.87
C ASP A 817 13.59 7.60 -44.06
N ILE A 818 12.45 6.93 -43.88
CA ILE A 818 12.36 5.65 -43.15
C ILE A 818 13.06 4.54 -43.93
N VAL A 819 12.90 4.53 -45.29
CA VAL A 819 13.52 3.51 -46.16
C VAL A 819 15.03 3.69 -46.25
N THR A 820 15.51 4.94 -46.36
CA THR A 820 16.93 5.23 -46.63
C THR A 820 17.83 5.08 -45.38
N LYS A 821 17.25 5.11 -44.16
CA LYS A 821 18.02 5.13 -42.92
C LYS A 821 17.80 3.84 -42.08
N MET A 822 17.77 2.64 -42.75
CA MET A 822 17.45 1.37 -42.07
C MET A 822 18.52 0.82 -41.13
N ASP A 823 19.80 1.18 -41.29
CA ASP A 823 20.88 0.75 -40.38
C ASP A 823 21.00 1.72 -39.18
N ARG A 824 20.11 1.59 -38.20
CA ARG A 824 20.01 2.57 -37.12
C ARG A 824 20.54 2.03 -35.79
N ALA A 825 21.47 2.75 -35.20
CA ALA A 825 21.83 2.57 -33.82
C ALA A 825 20.69 3.11 -32.95
N SER A 826 20.18 2.26 -32.06
CA SER A 826 19.29 2.71 -30.95
C SER A 826 20.03 3.74 -30.10
N VAL A 827 19.32 4.80 -29.72
CA VAL A 827 19.90 5.85 -28.86
C VAL A 827 19.85 5.35 -27.43
N HIS A 828 21.01 5.28 -26.78
CA HIS A 828 21.10 4.91 -25.39
C HIS A 828 20.97 6.13 -24.50
N PHE A 829 19.97 6.11 -23.59
CA PHE A 829 19.87 7.08 -22.52
C PHE A 829 20.35 6.41 -21.24
N GLU A 830 21.52 6.79 -20.76
CA GLU A 830 21.98 6.45 -19.43
C GLU A 830 22.41 7.73 -18.74
N ARG A 831 21.59 8.21 -17.81
CA ARG A 831 21.90 9.39 -17.01
C ARG A 831 21.83 9.03 -15.54
N LYS A 832 22.99 9.03 -14.92
CA LYS A 832 23.15 8.77 -13.49
C LYS A 832 23.60 10.02 -12.78
N TYR A 833 23.06 10.25 -11.62
CA TYR A 833 23.54 11.28 -10.70
C TYR A 833 23.90 10.62 -9.37
N THR A 834 24.79 11.25 -8.62
CA THR A 834 24.95 11.07 -7.19
C THR A 834 24.13 12.16 -6.48
N TYR A 835 23.95 12.03 -5.17
CA TYR A 835 23.34 13.12 -4.39
C TYR A 835 24.08 14.46 -4.63
N ALA A 836 25.41 14.46 -4.53
CA ALA A 836 26.22 15.65 -4.74
C ALA A 836 26.07 16.25 -6.14
N SER A 837 26.11 15.42 -7.21
CA SER A 837 25.99 15.92 -8.58
C SER A 837 24.58 16.44 -8.91
N TYR A 838 23.55 15.99 -8.22
CA TYR A 838 22.19 16.48 -8.45
C TYR A 838 21.86 17.73 -7.64
N TYR A 839 22.24 17.75 -6.35
CA TYR A 839 21.83 18.79 -5.41
C TYR A 839 22.95 19.78 -5.00
N GLU A 840 24.24 19.44 -5.18
CA GLU A 840 25.36 20.25 -4.69
C GLU A 840 26.19 20.87 -5.80
N SER A 841 26.30 20.22 -6.97
CA SER A 841 27.04 20.79 -8.10
C SER A 841 26.17 21.76 -8.88
N ILE A 842 26.31 23.05 -8.60
CA ILE A 842 25.88 24.10 -9.50
C ILE A 842 27.12 24.42 -10.35
N ASP A 843 27.13 23.98 -11.60
CA ASP A 843 28.09 24.52 -12.57
C ASP A 843 27.74 25.98 -12.79
N VAL A 844 28.62 26.84 -12.36
CA VAL A 844 28.59 28.30 -12.53
C VAL A 844 28.79 28.65 -13.98
#